data_9b400e5b80fd41c467321bc7b24eb73c
#
_entry.id   9b400e5b80fd41c467321bc7b24eb73c
#
_cell.length_a   1.000
_cell.length_b   1.000
_cell.length_c   1.000
_cell.angle_alpha   90.00
_cell.angle_beta   90.00
_cell.angle_gamma   90.00
#
_symmetry.space_group_name_H-M   'P 1'
#
loop_
_entity.id
_entity.type
_entity.pdbx_description
1 polymer ?
#
loop_
_entity_poly.entity_id
_entity_poly.type
_entity_poly.pdbx_seq_one_letter_code
_entity_poly.pdbx_strand_id
1 'polypeptide(L)'
;MKYNFIACCLFASLLGAGCTAETELSETSAAGQLSVILQPAGLQGTAATTDDKRMNDVKAFRFDDGQLQETYGPLVPGDDGRCYLNLADNRGTLYFLANASQVTALEALVPGATTLDDFLALSASTSDMTEHGLLMSGREELGSQSASELTVAMTRSVARIDLESTDQGVEVLQVSIDGLVDEGYLNPQATATPPQNAATTRFDKQYCTPLSNARETVFYLCEQQGTDIQAEVLVRFRNALHKMKASLPTTIRRNTVYTIHVYGRGGDVTMNISNGDWEQGDTSGSETQIKARVNVEDSALPANVKVNSTCDSVFIPYTENNFNLVLDAEPGATVTVDGRITGVSVQATASRNLEPVARLAVSNVHRLPGTIREYIYADVYKEQIHKGRIVLVFLPSPIQLEGSIIFDEDGICNFDRYVDGELGRLTLPDGKIATVETDNGQTPWIKLAENAGSYRILGGWKPNDPEADGRMQEARLVITDSDGSNREVYPIRRRNWGLPVVNIGGTWWCKYNLRGNVKSFDDQISIADDQAAGTGVLDRLTTCSDDELLSLMGGQYQGGNPDELSLSHNGTAFYHEGMKGSAQNWGQIPATQMAPDGYQLPTYDDYAFFVWGTNCNIGGVGTRTHQNSQGQTITVNIVEREARFLEVSYGTIAFYDFEYEGNHWILYGLGHQWNTTSGNIAQMSIIMAITGNTSNSWYMEGYAQASRPGQNWFKFTAQNSIKTRTVRCIKSPVEYIYN
;
A
#
# COMPACT_ATOMS: atom_id res chain seq x y z
N MET A 1 0.07 2.05 -46.46
CA MET A 1 -1.17 2.62 -47.04
C MET A 1 -1.73 3.54 -45.94
N LYS A 2 -1.48 4.88 -45.92
CA LYS A 2 -2.24 5.95 -46.60
C LYS A 2 -3.74 5.89 -46.21
N TYR A 3 -4.36 6.85 -45.57
CA TYR A 3 -4.51 8.33 -45.69
C TYR A 3 -5.11 8.88 -44.37
N ASN A 4 -4.74 9.98 -43.76
CA ASN A 4 -4.97 11.42 -44.01
C ASN A 4 -6.43 11.85 -44.27
N PHE A 5 -6.91 12.85 -43.45
CA PHE A 5 -7.61 14.09 -43.82
C PHE A 5 -8.08 14.81 -42.54
N ILE A 6 -7.64 15.96 -42.06
CA ILE A 6 -7.65 17.37 -42.52
C ILE A 6 -9.03 17.87 -43.00
N ALA A 7 -9.54 18.85 -42.27
CA ALA A 7 -10.20 20.08 -42.73
C ALA A 7 -10.76 20.84 -41.52
N CYS A 8 -10.36 21.98 -41.10
CA CYS A 8 -10.20 23.30 -41.75
C CYS A 8 -11.54 24.07 -41.92
N CYS A 9 -11.55 25.22 -41.22
CA CYS A 9 -12.09 26.54 -41.63
C CYS A 9 -13.62 26.75 -41.68
N LEU A 10 -14.21 27.88 -41.45
CA LEU A 10 -13.84 29.30 -41.56
C LEU A 10 -15.00 30.22 -41.06
N PHE A 11 -14.64 31.36 -40.47
CA PHE A 11 -15.26 32.71 -40.60
C PHE A 11 -16.75 32.93 -40.68
N ALA A 12 -17.21 33.88 -39.85
CA ALA A 12 -17.88 35.09 -40.36
C ALA A 12 -17.97 36.19 -39.28
N SER A 13 -17.41 37.33 -39.60
CA SER A 13 -17.54 38.64 -39.00
C SER A 13 -18.90 39.27 -39.32
N LEU A 14 -19.50 40.03 -38.38
CA LEU A 14 -20.43 41.09 -38.70
C LEU A 14 -20.26 42.28 -37.74
N LEU A 15 -19.99 43.41 -38.35
CA LEU A 15 -19.93 44.75 -37.80
C LEU A 15 -21.32 45.26 -37.41
N GLY A 16 -21.39 46.03 -36.34
CA GLY A 16 -22.55 46.85 -36.01
C GLY A 16 -22.14 47.96 -35.05
N ALA A 17 -22.00 49.15 -35.59
CA ALA A 17 -21.70 50.40 -34.88
C ALA A 17 -22.93 50.96 -34.19
N GLY A 18 -22.72 51.62 -33.02
CA GLY A 18 -23.76 52.40 -32.36
C GLY A 18 -23.24 53.16 -31.16
N CYS A 19 -23.28 54.47 -31.24
CA CYS A 19 -22.65 55.54 -30.50
C CYS A 19 -22.97 55.69 -29.01
N THR A 20 -21.95 56.20 -28.29
CA THR A 20 -21.86 57.28 -27.27
C THR A 20 -22.71 57.25 -26.00
N ALA A 21 -21.99 57.12 -24.88
CA ALA A 21 -22.17 57.98 -23.68
C ALA A 21 -20.82 58.03 -22.95
N GLU A 22 -20.22 59.22 -22.94
CA GLU A 22 -19.07 59.55 -22.12
C GLU A 22 -19.49 59.48 -20.64
N THR A 23 -18.82 58.62 -19.87
CA THR A 23 -18.74 58.75 -18.43
C THR A 23 -17.25 58.70 -18.08
N GLU A 24 -16.77 59.80 -17.56
CA GLU A 24 -15.43 59.94 -17.02
C GLU A 24 -15.21 58.82 -15.99
N LEU A 25 -14.44 57.82 -16.36
CA LEU A 25 -13.85 56.86 -15.43
C LEU A 25 -12.43 57.37 -15.15
N SER A 26 -12.18 57.65 -13.87
CA SER A 26 -10.88 57.90 -13.31
C SER A 26 -9.86 56.89 -13.90
N GLU A 27 -8.73 57.41 -14.34
CA GLU A 27 -7.58 56.62 -14.77
C GLU A 27 -7.08 55.76 -13.62
N THR A 28 -7.57 54.49 -13.53
CA THR A 28 -6.84 53.41 -12.89
C THR A 28 -5.81 52.97 -13.92
N SER A 29 -4.52 53.24 -13.64
CA SER A 29 -3.41 52.79 -14.45
C SER A 29 -3.55 51.29 -14.68
N ALA A 30 -3.56 50.85 -15.92
CA ALA A 30 -3.54 49.43 -16.30
C ALA A 30 -2.27 48.81 -15.71
N ALA A 31 -2.43 47.88 -14.77
CA ALA A 31 -1.34 47.07 -14.24
C ALA A 31 -0.64 46.35 -15.41
N GLY A 32 0.60 46.69 -15.67
CA GLY A 32 1.40 46.08 -16.73
C GLY A 32 2.04 44.79 -16.27
N GLN A 33 2.25 43.87 -17.18
CA GLN A 33 3.07 42.71 -16.92
C GLN A 33 4.54 43.16 -16.71
N LEU A 34 5.11 42.88 -15.52
CA LEU A 34 6.50 43.13 -15.17
C LEU A 34 7.35 41.93 -15.51
N SER A 35 8.41 42.12 -16.32
CA SER A 35 9.45 41.15 -16.56
C SER A 35 10.50 41.23 -15.44
N VAL A 36 10.81 40.15 -14.80
CA VAL A 36 11.82 40.08 -13.73
C VAL A 36 12.90 39.07 -14.10
N ILE A 37 14.16 39.49 -14.09
CA ILE A 37 15.32 38.64 -14.27
C ILE A 37 15.95 38.36 -12.89
N LEU A 38 15.93 37.12 -12.44
CA LEU A 38 16.53 36.67 -11.19
C LEU A 38 17.97 36.23 -11.44
N GLN A 39 18.94 36.90 -10.88
CA GLN A 39 20.34 36.59 -11.04
C GLN A 39 20.96 36.08 -9.74
N PRO A 40 21.43 34.81 -9.67
CA PRO A 40 22.16 34.35 -8.49
C PRO A 40 23.39 35.22 -8.22
N ALA A 41 23.49 35.77 -7.03
CA ALA A 41 24.66 36.55 -6.61
C ALA A 41 25.92 35.66 -6.63
N GLY A 42 27.10 36.28 -6.86
CA GLY A 42 28.36 35.57 -6.73
C GLY A 42 28.58 35.06 -5.30
N LEU A 43 29.23 33.90 -5.16
CA LEU A 43 29.69 33.40 -3.86
C LEU A 43 30.99 34.16 -3.45
N GLN A 44 31.08 34.50 -2.18
CA GLN A 44 32.36 34.97 -1.61
C GLN A 44 33.26 33.75 -1.38
N GLY A 45 34.55 33.86 -1.67
CA GLY A 45 35.55 32.84 -1.40
C GLY A 45 35.80 31.86 -2.55
N THR A 46 34.84 31.61 -3.46
CA THR A 46 35.02 30.77 -4.63
C THR A 46 33.91 30.96 -5.67
N ALA A 47 34.10 30.39 -6.87
CA ALA A 47 33.05 30.39 -7.91
C ALA A 47 31.88 29.46 -7.56
N ALA A 48 30.67 29.90 -7.85
CA ALA A 48 29.45 29.10 -7.65
C ALA A 48 29.38 27.94 -8.66
N THR A 49 29.04 26.77 -8.21
CA THR A 49 28.73 25.60 -9.05
C THR A 49 27.39 25.75 -9.75
N THR A 50 27.03 24.83 -10.63
CA THR A 50 25.72 24.82 -11.28
C THR A 50 24.61 24.65 -10.26
N ASP A 51 24.77 23.75 -9.29
CA ASP A 51 23.79 23.51 -8.24
C ASP A 51 23.62 24.72 -7.31
N ASP A 52 24.68 25.45 -7.04
CA ASP A 52 24.62 26.70 -6.27
C ASP A 52 23.79 27.80 -6.95
N LYS A 53 23.52 27.70 -8.25
CA LYS A 53 22.79 28.69 -9.05
C LYS A 53 21.35 28.30 -9.35
N ARG A 54 20.98 27.07 -9.04
CA ARG A 54 19.70 26.50 -9.45
C ARG A 54 18.52 27.09 -8.67
N MET A 55 17.52 27.55 -9.41
CA MET A 55 16.25 28.03 -8.88
C MET A 55 15.12 27.18 -9.46
N ASN A 56 14.56 26.24 -8.68
CA ASN A 56 13.54 25.30 -9.12
C ASN A 56 12.13 25.90 -9.04
N ASP A 57 11.88 26.74 -8.06
CA ASP A 57 10.62 27.46 -7.82
C ASP A 57 10.92 28.82 -7.22
N VAL A 58 10.07 29.79 -7.49
CA VAL A 58 10.16 31.13 -6.92
C VAL A 58 8.80 31.60 -6.41
N LYS A 59 8.78 32.20 -5.24
CA LYS A 59 7.65 32.97 -4.74
C LYS A 59 8.04 34.45 -4.65
N ALA A 60 7.11 35.33 -4.97
CA ALA A 60 7.31 36.78 -4.84
C ALA A 60 6.23 37.39 -3.96
N PHE A 61 6.60 38.39 -3.20
CA PHE A 61 5.77 39.07 -2.20
C PHE A 61 5.94 40.57 -2.38
N ARG A 62 4.83 41.29 -2.62
CA ARG A 62 4.84 42.76 -2.71
C ARG A 62 4.42 43.38 -1.39
N PHE A 63 5.28 44.19 -0.83
CA PHE A 63 5.01 44.98 0.35
C PHE A 63 4.90 46.44 -0.02
N ASP A 64 3.89 47.11 0.52
CA ASP A 64 3.70 48.56 0.44
C ASP A 64 3.29 49.10 1.83
N ASP A 65 3.87 50.22 2.25
CA ASP A 65 3.65 50.82 3.58
C ASP A 65 3.76 49.80 4.73
N GLY A 66 4.78 48.93 4.65
CA GLY A 66 5.08 47.90 5.67
C GLY A 66 4.11 46.72 5.75
N GLN A 67 3.17 46.56 4.83
CA GLN A 67 2.21 45.47 4.80
C GLN A 67 2.29 44.67 3.49
N LEU A 68 2.09 43.38 3.60
CA LEU A 68 1.98 42.48 2.45
C LEU A 68 0.71 42.82 1.66
N GLN A 69 0.87 43.15 0.39
CA GLN A 69 -0.22 43.49 -0.50
C GLN A 69 -0.58 42.32 -1.42
N GLU A 70 0.41 41.64 -1.98
CA GLU A 70 0.23 40.58 -2.98
C GLU A 70 1.26 39.49 -2.82
N THR A 71 0.85 38.27 -3.20
CA THR A 71 1.72 37.10 -3.27
C THR A 71 1.64 36.49 -4.66
N TYR A 72 2.77 36.03 -5.21
CA TYR A 72 2.88 35.44 -6.54
C TYR A 72 3.62 34.13 -6.47
N GLY A 73 3.22 33.18 -7.28
CA GLY A 73 3.90 31.91 -7.42
C GLY A 73 3.09 30.68 -7.02
N PRO A 74 3.64 29.49 -7.19
CA PRO A 74 5.04 29.27 -7.61
C PRO A 74 5.31 29.71 -9.05
N LEU A 75 6.42 30.40 -9.28
CA LEU A 75 6.95 30.81 -10.56
C LEU A 75 8.11 29.91 -10.93
N VAL A 76 8.24 29.53 -12.20
CA VAL A 76 9.38 28.77 -12.70
C VAL A 76 10.17 29.71 -13.63
N PRO A 77 11.37 30.16 -13.22
CA PRO A 77 12.22 30.97 -14.06
C PRO A 77 12.62 30.23 -15.32
N GLY A 78 12.69 30.94 -16.46
CA GLY A 78 13.30 30.42 -17.68
C GLY A 78 14.81 30.20 -17.53
N ASP A 79 15.44 29.62 -18.55
CA ASP A 79 16.90 29.36 -18.57
C ASP A 79 17.74 30.64 -18.38
N ASP A 80 17.20 31.81 -18.72
CA ASP A 80 17.78 33.14 -18.52
C ASP A 80 17.46 33.74 -17.13
N GLY A 81 16.78 33.04 -16.26
CA GLY A 81 16.32 33.48 -14.95
C GLY A 81 15.08 34.39 -15.01
N ARG A 82 14.41 34.51 -16.15
CA ARG A 82 13.27 35.40 -16.38
C ARG A 82 11.97 34.80 -15.87
N CYS A 83 11.19 35.60 -15.17
CA CYS A 83 9.81 35.33 -14.81
C CYS A 83 8.93 36.58 -15.00
N TYR A 84 7.61 36.40 -14.97
CA TYR A 84 6.66 37.48 -15.23
C TYR A 84 5.66 37.61 -14.09
N LEU A 85 5.45 38.84 -13.64
CA LEU A 85 4.48 39.19 -12.61
C LEU A 85 3.39 40.12 -13.18
N ASN A 86 2.15 39.87 -12.82
CA ASN A 86 1.03 40.79 -13.11
C ASN A 86 0.75 41.58 -11.84
N LEU A 87 1.34 42.78 -11.74
CA LEU A 87 1.17 43.63 -10.57
C LEU A 87 -0.15 44.38 -10.60
N ALA A 88 -0.86 44.42 -9.48
CA ALA A 88 -2.03 45.31 -9.36
C ALA A 88 -1.61 46.77 -9.13
N ASP A 89 -0.44 47.03 -8.55
CA ASP A 89 0.14 48.37 -8.33
C ASP A 89 1.68 48.32 -8.46
N ASN A 90 2.26 49.38 -8.98
CA ASN A 90 3.71 49.53 -9.19
C ASN A 90 4.42 50.24 -8.02
N ARG A 91 3.88 50.20 -6.82
CA ARG A 91 4.49 50.81 -5.61
C ARG A 91 4.94 49.76 -4.61
N GLY A 92 5.90 50.16 -3.78
CA GLY A 92 6.40 49.31 -2.69
C GLY A 92 7.65 48.50 -3.07
N THR A 93 7.87 47.41 -2.40
CA THR A 93 9.06 46.56 -2.54
C THR A 93 8.64 45.14 -2.86
N LEU A 94 9.26 44.54 -3.88
CA LEU A 94 9.15 43.10 -4.18
C LEU A 94 10.23 42.33 -3.46
N TYR A 95 9.85 41.29 -2.75
CA TYR A 95 10.73 40.30 -2.14
C TYR A 95 10.56 38.98 -2.90
N PHE A 96 11.67 38.30 -3.14
CA PHE A 96 11.72 37.01 -3.86
C PHE A 96 12.36 35.95 -2.99
N LEU A 97 11.74 34.76 -2.94
CA LEU A 97 12.31 33.57 -2.31
C LEU A 97 12.32 32.45 -3.37
N ALA A 98 13.51 31.92 -3.67
CA ALA A 98 13.68 30.78 -4.55
C ALA A 98 13.98 29.53 -3.72
N ASN A 99 13.52 28.36 -4.17
CA ASN A 99 13.68 27.05 -3.53
C ASN A 99 13.10 26.99 -2.10
N ALA A 100 11.99 27.69 -1.88
CA ALA A 100 11.34 27.81 -0.57
C ALA A 100 10.09 26.94 -0.41
N SER A 101 9.90 25.92 -1.27
CA SER A 101 8.71 25.06 -1.26
C SER A 101 8.51 24.27 0.04
N GLN A 102 9.58 23.99 0.79
CA GLN A 102 9.51 23.26 2.07
C GLN A 102 9.27 24.17 3.29
N VAL A 103 9.32 25.49 3.11
CA VAL A 103 9.11 26.44 4.21
C VAL A 103 7.61 26.65 4.45
N THR A 104 7.03 25.83 5.32
CA THR A 104 5.58 25.85 5.63
C THR A 104 5.11 27.18 6.24
N ALA A 105 5.98 27.93 6.88
CA ALA A 105 5.66 29.23 7.43
C ALA A 105 5.18 30.24 6.37
N LEU A 106 5.55 30.06 5.10
CA LEU A 106 5.11 30.90 4.00
C LEU A 106 3.61 30.70 3.64
N GLU A 107 3.00 29.62 4.06
CA GLU A 107 1.56 29.35 3.84
C GLU A 107 0.66 30.18 4.77
N ALA A 108 1.22 30.66 5.88
CA ALA A 108 0.52 31.47 6.86
C ALA A 108 0.47 32.99 6.51
N LEU A 109 1.14 33.39 5.42
CA LEU A 109 1.20 34.79 5.00
C LEU A 109 -0.12 35.21 4.35
N VAL A 110 -0.71 36.32 4.85
CA VAL A 110 -2.01 36.81 4.40
C VAL A 110 -1.88 38.25 3.93
N PRO A 111 -2.20 38.54 2.64
CA PRO A 111 -2.26 39.91 2.14
C PRO A 111 -3.18 40.80 3.00
N GLY A 112 -2.74 42.00 3.29
CA GLY A 112 -3.44 42.97 4.14
C GLY A 112 -3.34 42.73 5.66
N ALA A 113 -2.73 41.60 6.09
CA ALA A 113 -2.60 41.23 7.51
C ALA A 113 -1.14 41.04 7.94
N THR A 114 -0.29 40.45 7.08
CA THR A 114 1.11 40.18 7.40
C THR A 114 1.95 41.47 7.31
N THR A 115 2.69 41.79 8.37
CA THR A 115 3.61 42.92 8.36
C THR A 115 4.96 42.56 7.72
N LEU A 116 5.70 43.55 7.26
CA LEU A 116 7.05 43.36 6.75
C LEU A 116 8.00 42.75 7.82
N ASP A 117 7.85 43.21 9.06
CA ASP A 117 8.68 42.70 10.19
C ASP A 117 8.41 41.22 10.44
N ASP A 118 7.15 40.79 10.42
CA ASP A 118 6.79 39.35 10.54
C ASP A 118 7.39 38.53 9.38
N PHE A 119 7.33 39.03 8.15
CA PHE A 119 7.92 38.38 6.99
C PHE A 119 9.46 38.29 7.08
N LEU A 120 10.13 39.35 7.47
CA LEU A 120 11.59 39.36 7.62
C LEU A 120 12.06 38.50 8.79
N ALA A 121 11.20 38.28 9.80
CA ALA A 121 11.48 37.40 10.94
C ALA A 121 11.28 35.88 10.61
N LEU A 122 10.81 35.53 9.42
CA LEU A 122 10.65 34.12 9.03
C LEU A 122 12.01 33.41 9.02
N SER A 123 12.05 32.23 9.63
CA SER A 123 13.19 31.33 9.72
C SER A 123 12.86 29.93 9.25
N ALA A 124 13.86 29.15 8.94
CA ALA A 124 13.73 27.73 8.60
C ALA A 124 14.98 26.96 9.01
N SER A 125 14.88 25.64 9.07
CA SER A 125 16.02 24.77 9.34
C SER A 125 17.01 24.75 8.17
N THR A 126 18.26 24.39 8.44
CA THR A 126 19.28 24.20 7.39
C THR A 126 18.80 23.18 6.34
N SER A 127 18.11 22.12 6.74
CA SER A 127 17.60 21.11 5.83
C SER A 127 16.51 21.67 4.91
N ASP A 128 15.55 22.42 5.40
CA ASP A 128 14.52 23.08 4.58
C ASP A 128 15.10 24.09 3.58
N MET A 129 16.28 24.68 3.92
CA MET A 129 16.98 25.63 3.06
C MET A 129 17.89 24.99 2.00
N THR A 130 18.12 23.67 2.04
CA THR A 130 19.15 23.01 1.21
C THR A 130 18.69 21.78 0.48
N GLU A 131 17.73 20.99 0.97
CA GLU A 131 17.35 19.69 0.41
C GLU A 131 16.72 19.77 -1.00
N HIS A 132 16.03 20.86 -1.31
CA HIS A 132 15.35 21.03 -2.61
C HIS A 132 16.00 22.10 -3.53
N GLY A 133 17.25 22.38 -3.27
CA GLY A 133 18.03 23.46 -3.84
C GLY A 133 18.30 24.53 -2.79
N LEU A 134 19.35 25.32 -2.97
CA LEU A 134 19.70 26.36 -1.99
C LEU A 134 18.64 27.44 -1.95
N LEU A 135 18.05 27.68 -0.79
CA LEU A 135 17.13 28.79 -0.60
C LEU A 135 17.84 30.10 -0.87
N MET A 136 17.28 30.94 -1.73
CA MET A 136 17.81 32.25 -2.06
C MET A 136 16.76 33.32 -1.81
N SER A 137 17.20 34.48 -1.36
CA SER A 137 16.36 35.67 -1.18
C SER A 137 16.90 36.84 -1.99
N GLY A 138 15.99 37.66 -2.49
CA GLY A 138 16.30 38.89 -3.19
C GLY A 138 15.20 39.92 -2.99
N ARG A 139 15.51 41.22 -3.14
CA ARG A 139 14.53 42.27 -3.09
C ARG A 139 14.85 43.39 -4.06
N GLU A 140 13.79 44.08 -4.51
CA GLU A 140 13.95 45.27 -5.34
C GLU A 140 12.79 46.22 -5.10
N GLU A 141 13.09 47.53 -5.07
CA GLU A 141 12.07 48.58 -4.90
C GLU A 141 11.40 48.91 -6.25
N LEU A 142 10.08 48.96 -6.24
CA LEU A 142 9.29 49.37 -7.40
C LEU A 142 9.36 50.91 -7.50
N GLY A 143 10.00 51.40 -8.58
CA GLY A 143 10.10 52.83 -8.81
C GLY A 143 8.82 53.39 -9.47
N SER A 144 8.59 54.68 -9.27
CA SER A 144 7.42 55.43 -9.85
C SER A 144 7.47 55.60 -11.37
N GLN A 145 8.45 55.09 -12.05
CA GLN A 145 8.55 55.02 -13.51
C GLN A 145 8.33 53.54 -13.92
N SER A 146 7.45 53.30 -14.84
CA SER A 146 7.11 51.95 -15.39
C SER A 146 8.32 51.28 -16.00
N ALA A 147 9.19 50.68 -15.20
CA ALA A 147 10.20 49.77 -15.74
C ALA A 147 9.46 48.49 -16.21
N SER A 148 9.58 48.19 -17.50
CA SER A 148 9.03 46.94 -18.06
C SER A 148 9.88 45.74 -17.69
N GLU A 149 11.06 45.94 -17.12
CA GLU A 149 12.02 44.91 -16.73
C GLU A 149 12.77 45.31 -15.46
N LEU A 150 12.90 44.35 -14.54
CA LEU A 150 13.64 44.45 -13.28
C LEU A 150 14.68 43.33 -13.18
N THR A 151 15.87 43.67 -12.66
CA THR A 151 16.88 42.63 -12.36
C THR A 151 17.09 42.55 -10.86
N VAL A 152 16.94 41.36 -10.29
CA VAL A 152 17.05 41.10 -8.85
C VAL A 152 18.25 40.17 -8.56
N ALA A 153 19.13 40.60 -7.68
CA ALA A 153 20.21 39.76 -7.18
C ALA A 153 19.70 38.80 -6.11
N MET A 154 19.80 37.50 -6.38
CA MET A 154 19.36 36.43 -5.48
C MET A 154 20.53 35.93 -4.64
N THR A 155 20.48 36.14 -3.33
CA THR A 155 21.52 35.79 -2.38
C THR A 155 21.12 34.51 -1.62
N ARG A 156 22.02 33.53 -1.54
CA ARG A 156 21.76 32.26 -0.81
C ARG A 156 21.63 32.55 0.68
N SER A 157 20.66 31.94 1.33
CA SER A 157 20.38 32.11 2.74
C SER A 157 21.32 31.32 3.67
N VAL A 158 22.18 30.49 3.10
CA VAL A 158 23.16 29.66 3.81
C VAL A 158 24.60 30.00 3.39
N ALA A 159 25.57 29.64 4.23
CA ALA A 159 26.97 29.50 3.88
C ALA A 159 27.31 28.07 3.47
N ARG A 160 28.42 27.89 2.79
CA ARG A 160 28.92 26.59 2.30
C ARG A 160 30.26 26.26 2.93
N ILE A 161 30.44 25.04 3.41
CA ILE A 161 31.74 24.52 3.85
C ILE A 161 32.27 23.56 2.80
N ASP A 162 33.46 23.83 2.30
CA ASP A 162 34.24 22.93 1.47
C ASP A 162 35.41 22.33 2.27
N LEU A 163 35.75 21.09 1.96
CA LEU A 163 36.95 20.43 2.45
C LEU A 163 37.87 20.15 1.28
N GLU A 164 39.12 20.49 1.40
CA GLU A 164 40.13 20.32 0.36
C GLU A 164 41.36 19.63 0.91
N SER A 165 41.73 18.51 0.33
CA SER A 165 43.02 17.85 0.52
C SER A 165 43.89 18.04 -0.74
N THR A 166 45.03 18.68 -0.61
CA THR A 166 45.86 19.05 -1.76
C THR A 166 47.02 18.10 -2.06
N ASP A 167 47.28 17.13 -1.17
CA ASP A 167 48.42 16.21 -1.29
C ASP A 167 47.95 14.74 -1.38
N GLN A 168 48.55 13.97 -2.30
CA GLN A 168 48.24 12.54 -2.47
C GLN A 168 48.56 11.65 -1.27
N GLY A 169 49.39 12.12 -0.36
CA GLY A 169 49.74 11.36 0.87
C GLY A 169 48.88 11.74 2.09
N VAL A 170 47.94 12.66 1.92
CA VAL A 170 47.04 13.12 2.96
C VAL A 170 45.64 12.59 2.68
N GLU A 171 45.19 11.70 3.50
CA GLU A 171 43.90 11.02 3.38
C GLU A 171 42.94 11.46 4.50
N VAL A 172 41.93 12.25 4.17
CA VAL A 172 40.91 12.67 5.15
C VAL A 172 39.92 11.54 5.34
N LEU A 173 39.73 11.12 6.58
CA LEU A 173 38.84 10.03 7.00
C LEU A 173 37.54 10.51 7.60
N GLN A 174 37.55 11.67 8.26
CA GLN A 174 36.38 12.25 8.91
C GLN A 174 36.52 13.74 9.04
N VAL A 175 35.42 14.46 8.94
CA VAL A 175 35.30 15.86 9.34
C VAL A 175 34.09 16.01 10.29
N SER A 176 34.29 16.76 11.36
CA SER A 176 33.23 17.07 12.33
C SER A 176 33.25 18.56 12.61
N ILE A 177 32.13 19.19 12.80
CA ILE A 177 32.02 20.61 13.12
C ILE A 177 31.02 20.82 14.25
N ASP A 178 31.46 21.43 15.32
CA ASP A 178 30.67 21.73 16.51
C ASP A 178 30.29 23.22 16.56
N GLY A 179 29.24 23.54 17.30
CA GLY A 179 28.80 24.93 17.52
C GLY A 179 27.95 25.52 16.41
N LEU A 180 27.37 24.64 15.56
CA LEU A 180 26.49 25.04 14.48
C LEU A 180 25.10 25.40 14.98
N VAL A 181 24.45 26.35 14.31
CA VAL A 181 23.03 26.66 14.51
C VAL A 181 22.24 26.10 13.36
N ASP A 182 21.22 25.31 13.66
CA ASP A 182 20.43 24.60 12.67
C ASP A 182 19.20 25.36 12.15
N GLU A 183 19.08 26.64 12.50
CA GLU A 183 17.99 27.49 12.05
C GLU A 183 18.51 28.86 11.66
N GLY A 184 18.01 29.42 10.56
CA GLY A 184 18.40 30.71 10.03
C GLY A 184 17.24 31.49 9.45
N TYR A 185 17.41 32.83 9.35
CA TYR A 185 16.41 33.67 8.68
C TYR A 185 16.44 33.50 7.17
N LEU A 186 15.26 33.48 6.56
CA LEU A 186 15.11 33.37 5.11
C LEU A 186 15.72 34.61 4.42
N ASN A 187 15.42 35.78 4.93
CA ASN A 187 15.89 37.07 4.44
C ASN A 187 17.11 37.56 5.20
N PRO A 188 18.00 38.37 4.59
CA PRO A 188 19.13 38.98 5.27
C PRO A 188 18.70 39.86 6.45
N GLN A 189 19.36 39.68 7.57
CA GLN A 189 19.24 40.56 8.76
C GLN A 189 20.32 41.61 8.80
N ALA A 190 20.14 42.65 9.62
CA ALA A 190 21.16 43.70 9.81
C ALA A 190 22.47 43.18 10.40
N THR A 191 22.39 42.08 11.16
CA THR A 191 23.50 41.36 11.77
C THR A 191 23.38 39.88 11.53
N ALA A 192 24.49 39.15 11.51
CA ALA A 192 24.51 37.68 11.33
C ALA A 192 24.07 36.95 12.61
N THR A 193 23.00 37.41 13.25
CA THR A 193 22.49 36.81 14.48
C THR A 193 21.47 35.74 14.14
N PRO A 194 21.56 34.51 14.68
CA PRO A 194 20.57 33.47 14.45
C PRO A 194 19.22 33.82 15.11
N PRO A 195 18.13 33.12 14.74
CA PRO A 195 16.83 33.22 15.39
C PRO A 195 16.94 33.00 16.92
N GLN A 196 16.10 33.69 17.69
CA GLN A 196 16.07 33.54 19.13
C GLN A 196 15.65 32.09 19.49
N ASN A 197 16.43 31.41 20.33
CA ASN A 197 16.25 30.00 20.73
C ASN A 197 16.61 28.95 19.66
N ALA A 198 17.29 29.31 18.59
CA ALA A 198 17.83 28.33 17.67
C ALA A 198 18.76 27.35 18.40
N ALA A 199 18.57 26.04 18.14
CA ALA A 199 19.37 24.99 18.78
C ALA A 199 20.78 24.95 18.19
N THR A 200 21.77 24.62 19.03
CA THR A 200 23.10 24.26 18.52
C THR A 200 23.19 22.81 18.21
N THR A 201 23.84 22.47 17.10
CA THR A 201 24.01 21.11 16.59
C THR A 201 25.46 20.83 16.22
N ARG A 202 25.76 19.58 15.94
CA ARG A 202 27.04 19.10 15.44
C ARG A 202 26.86 18.43 14.11
N PHE A 203 27.75 18.65 13.18
CA PHE A 203 27.87 17.94 11.92
C PHE A 203 29.03 16.94 11.97
N ASP A 204 28.81 15.70 11.49
CA ASP A 204 29.82 14.66 11.36
C ASP A 204 29.70 14.00 9.98
N LYS A 205 30.80 13.94 9.23
CA LYS A 205 30.90 13.20 7.97
C LYS A 205 32.11 12.29 8.01
N GLN A 206 31.88 10.99 7.74
CA GLN A 206 32.93 9.98 7.59
C GLN A 206 33.09 9.64 6.10
N TYR A 207 34.31 9.32 5.72
CA TYR A 207 34.67 8.94 4.34
C TYR A 207 34.97 7.45 4.31
N CYS A 208 34.17 6.67 3.56
CA CYS A 208 34.44 5.25 3.30
C CYS A 208 35.64 5.09 2.37
N THR A 209 35.73 5.94 1.36
CA THR A 209 36.93 6.14 0.55
C THR A 209 37.54 7.47 1.00
N PRO A 210 38.78 7.49 1.50
CA PRO A 210 39.40 8.71 2.00
C PRO A 210 39.40 9.84 0.96
N LEU A 211 39.12 11.06 1.36
CA LEU A 211 39.29 12.23 0.49
C LEU A 211 40.78 12.55 0.40
N SER A 212 41.37 12.43 -0.81
CA SER A 212 42.78 12.71 -1.07
C SER A 212 42.94 13.39 -2.41
N ASN A 213 43.75 14.45 -2.45
CA ASN A 213 43.98 15.28 -3.64
C ASN A 213 42.69 15.71 -4.34
N ALA A 214 41.72 16.12 -3.57
CA ALA A 214 40.38 16.50 -4.04
C ALA A 214 39.76 17.57 -3.15
N ARG A 215 38.77 18.25 -3.70
CA ARG A 215 37.92 19.20 -2.98
C ARG A 215 36.46 18.79 -3.15
N GLU A 216 35.70 18.90 -2.07
CA GLU A 216 34.26 18.69 -2.11
C GLU A 216 33.50 19.66 -1.18
N THR A 217 32.23 19.88 -1.47
CA THR A 217 31.30 20.52 -0.55
C THR A 217 30.89 19.54 0.53
N VAL A 218 31.16 19.89 1.80
CA VAL A 218 30.89 19.01 2.93
C VAL A 218 29.46 19.20 3.43
N PHE A 219 29.05 20.47 3.67
CA PHE A 219 27.70 20.80 4.09
C PHE A 219 27.42 22.31 3.99
N TYR A 220 26.20 22.70 4.31
CA TYR A 220 25.75 24.09 4.41
C TYR A 220 25.35 24.40 5.83
N LEU A 221 25.49 25.69 6.23
CA LEU A 221 25.13 26.15 7.57
C LEU A 221 24.46 27.54 7.53
N CYS A 222 23.66 27.81 8.54
CA CYS A 222 22.99 29.09 8.68
C CYS A 222 23.97 30.20 9.10
N GLU A 223 23.60 31.44 8.76
CA GLU A 223 24.32 32.64 9.20
C GLU A 223 24.28 32.76 10.74
N GLN A 224 25.42 32.96 11.36
CA GLN A 224 25.54 33.05 12.81
C GLN A 224 26.72 33.89 13.27
N GLN A 225 26.62 34.47 14.48
CA GLN A 225 27.66 35.32 15.09
C GLN A 225 27.80 35.01 16.57
N GLY A 226 29.05 35.09 17.07
CA GLY A 226 29.35 34.97 18.48
C GLY A 226 29.40 33.54 19.03
N THR A 227 29.38 32.55 18.16
CA THR A 227 29.54 31.12 18.50
C THR A 227 31.00 30.70 18.31
N ASP A 228 31.48 29.79 19.15
CA ASP A 228 32.79 29.13 18.98
C ASP A 228 32.58 27.88 18.11
N ILE A 229 32.75 28.03 16.80
CA ILE A 229 32.59 26.94 15.84
C ILE A 229 33.96 26.29 15.66
N GLN A 230 34.02 25.00 16.02
CA GLN A 230 35.24 24.18 15.93
C GLN A 230 35.11 23.13 14.82
N ALA A 231 36.00 23.18 13.84
CA ALA A 231 36.19 22.09 12.87
C ALA A 231 37.25 21.12 13.37
N GLU A 232 36.96 19.85 13.31
CA GLU A 232 37.85 18.75 13.67
C GLU A 232 37.94 17.81 12.47
N VAL A 233 39.16 17.45 12.04
CA VAL A 233 39.42 16.57 10.92
C VAL A 233 40.32 15.41 11.33
N LEU A 234 39.91 14.20 11.06
CA LEU A 234 40.73 12.99 11.22
C LEU A 234 41.42 12.66 9.88
N VAL A 235 42.73 12.57 9.91
CA VAL A 235 43.56 12.40 8.71
C VAL A 235 44.50 11.21 8.89
N ARG A 236 44.69 10.44 7.84
CA ARG A 236 45.78 9.45 7.73
C ARG A 236 46.90 10.09 6.89
N PHE A 237 48.09 10.18 7.47
CA PHE A 237 49.29 10.64 6.76
C PHE A 237 50.48 9.77 7.14
N ARG A 238 51.17 9.19 6.17
CA ARG A 238 52.32 8.27 6.36
C ARG A 238 52.02 7.12 7.33
N ASN A 239 50.83 6.52 7.19
CA ASN A 239 50.30 5.45 8.04
C ASN A 239 50.07 5.82 9.55
N ALA A 240 50.10 7.11 9.89
CA ALA A 240 49.73 7.60 11.19
C ALA A 240 48.40 8.38 11.12
N LEU A 241 47.63 8.28 12.19
CA LEU A 241 46.39 9.05 12.33
C LEU A 241 46.65 10.34 13.06
N HIS A 242 46.16 11.43 12.48
CA HIS A 242 46.26 12.78 13.02
C HIS A 242 44.88 13.38 13.23
N LYS A 243 44.60 13.86 14.42
CA LYS A 243 43.37 14.60 14.71
C LYS A 243 43.70 16.05 14.79
N MET A 244 43.09 16.85 13.96
CA MET A 244 43.36 18.27 13.80
C MET A 244 42.15 19.08 14.16
N LYS A 245 42.34 20.27 14.73
CA LYS A 245 41.26 21.21 15.10
C LYS A 245 41.59 22.60 14.64
N ALA A 246 40.58 23.29 14.16
CA ALA A 246 40.70 24.73 13.88
C ALA A 246 39.33 25.41 14.12
N SER A 247 39.36 26.67 14.51
CA SER A 247 38.16 27.49 14.69
C SER A 247 37.75 28.12 13.35
N LEU A 248 36.46 28.10 13.04
CA LEU A 248 35.89 28.95 12.01
C LEU A 248 35.84 30.42 12.50
N PRO A 249 35.64 31.40 11.59
CA PRO A 249 35.40 32.77 11.96
C PRO A 249 34.23 32.90 12.98
N THR A 250 34.35 33.84 13.92
CA THR A 250 33.28 34.11 14.89
C THR A 250 31.98 34.64 14.24
N THR A 251 32.03 35.00 12.97
CA THR A 251 30.89 35.43 12.17
C THR A 251 30.86 34.61 10.90
N ILE A 252 29.85 33.77 10.76
CA ILE A 252 29.55 33.09 9.53
C ILE A 252 28.50 33.90 8.78
N ARG A 253 28.81 34.23 7.52
CA ARG A 253 27.92 35.00 6.65
C ARG A 253 27.30 34.11 5.57
N ARG A 254 26.02 34.30 5.32
CA ARG A 254 25.35 33.68 4.17
C ARG A 254 26.08 34.01 2.85
N ASN A 255 25.84 33.24 1.84
CA ASN A 255 26.42 33.40 0.49
C ASN A 255 27.97 33.40 0.48
N THR A 256 28.62 32.77 1.46
CA THR A 256 30.08 32.71 1.63
C THR A 256 30.52 31.24 1.66
N VAL A 257 31.67 30.94 1.05
CA VAL A 257 32.31 29.62 1.13
C VAL A 257 33.49 29.68 2.09
N TYR A 258 33.49 28.80 3.07
CA TYR A 258 34.61 28.58 3.98
C TYR A 258 35.28 27.27 3.59
N THR A 259 36.58 27.29 3.30
CA THR A 259 37.31 26.11 2.88
C THR A 259 38.22 25.61 3.99
N ILE A 260 38.08 24.37 4.39
CA ILE A 260 38.99 23.66 5.29
C ILE A 260 40.08 23.04 4.40
N HIS A 261 41.30 23.53 4.47
CA HIS A 261 42.44 23.03 3.74
C HIS A 261 43.26 22.09 4.61
N VAL A 262 43.53 20.88 4.11
CA VAL A 262 44.37 19.87 4.77
C VAL A 262 45.50 19.49 3.81
N TYR A 263 46.74 19.66 4.26
CA TYR A 263 47.92 19.42 3.42
C TYR A 263 49.15 18.99 4.23
N GLY A 264 50.06 18.29 3.58
CA GLY A 264 51.34 17.86 4.18
C GLY A 264 52.37 18.96 4.13
N ARG A 265 53.06 19.18 5.23
CA ARG A 265 54.16 20.16 5.30
C ARG A 265 55.33 19.63 6.16
N GLY A 266 56.52 19.51 5.55
CA GLY A 266 57.73 19.19 6.29
C GLY A 266 57.78 17.83 6.98
N GLY A 267 56.88 16.93 6.61
CA GLY A 267 56.77 15.61 7.25
C GLY A 267 55.61 15.48 8.26
N ASP A 268 54.87 16.56 8.48
CA ASP A 268 53.70 16.66 9.31
C ASP A 268 52.47 17.10 8.50
N VAL A 269 51.29 17.06 9.08
CA VAL A 269 50.01 17.49 8.46
C VAL A 269 49.63 18.84 9.03
N THR A 270 49.15 19.72 8.16
CA THR A 270 48.65 21.03 8.51
C THR A 270 47.22 21.23 8.05
N MET A 271 46.40 21.88 8.86
CA MET A 271 45.03 22.27 8.54
C MET A 271 44.86 23.78 8.69
N ASN A 272 44.25 24.44 7.75
CA ASN A 272 43.79 25.83 7.89
C ASN A 272 42.42 26.03 7.31
N ILE A 273 41.74 27.14 7.67
CA ILE A 273 40.43 27.49 7.18
C ILE A 273 40.48 28.87 6.56
N SER A 274 39.94 29.01 5.35
CA SER A 274 39.93 30.30 4.63
C SER A 274 38.53 30.60 4.04
N ASN A 275 38.27 31.88 3.84
CA ASN A 275 37.11 32.40 3.09
C ASN A 275 37.53 33.41 2.01
N GLY A 276 38.70 33.24 1.44
CA GLY A 276 39.30 34.13 0.48
C GLY A 276 40.23 35.15 1.10
N ASP A 277 39.74 35.93 2.09
CA ASP A 277 40.52 37.00 2.78
C ASP A 277 40.92 36.68 4.21
N TRP A 278 40.47 35.51 4.73
CA TRP A 278 40.73 35.10 6.10
C TRP A 278 41.31 33.70 6.17
N GLU A 279 42.39 33.53 6.92
CA GLU A 279 43.01 32.23 7.18
C GLU A 279 43.33 32.09 8.68
N GLN A 280 43.07 30.92 9.22
CA GLN A 280 43.48 30.54 10.57
C GLN A 280 44.34 29.29 10.52
N GLY A 281 45.54 29.35 11.12
CA GLY A 281 46.43 28.23 11.33
C GLY A 281 45.87 27.27 12.38
N ASP A 282 46.26 26.02 12.29
CA ASP A 282 45.80 24.92 13.13
C ASP A 282 46.89 24.46 14.13
N THR A 283 46.45 23.58 15.02
CA THR A 283 47.35 22.78 15.86
C THR A 283 47.14 21.28 15.53
N SER A 284 48.18 20.58 15.10
CA SER A 284 48.14 19.16 14.89
C SER A 284 48.27 18.39 16.21
N GLY A 285 47.50 17.34 16.37
CA GLY A 285 47.58 16.39 17.50
C GLY A 285 47.45 14.96 17.02
N SER A 286 48.12 14.01 17.67
CA SER A 286 47.92 12.57 17.38
C SER A 286 46.65 12.08 18.08
N GLU A 287 45.81 11.34 17.37
CA GLU A 287 44.60 10.75 17.89
C GLU A 287 44.68 9.24 17.86
N THR A 288 44.31 8.60 18.95
CA THR A 288 44.34 7.12 19.07
C THR A 288 42.96 6.47 19.08
N GLN A 289 41.89 7.26 19.06
CA GLN A 289 40.53 6.71 19.09
C GLN A 289 39.89 6.67 17.70
N ILE A 290 39.78 5.49 17.14
CA ILE A 290 39.06 5.25 15.87
C ILE A 290 37.62 4.91 16.20
N LYS A 291 36.65 5.66 15.68
CA LYS A 291 35.26 5.26 15.68
C LYS A 291 35.06 4.10 14.69
N ALA A 292 34.41 3.03 15.13
CA ALA A 292 34.16 1.88 14.25
C ALA A 292 33.30 2.27 13.02
N ARG A 293 33.70 1.82 11.86
CA ARG A 293 33.01 2.04 10.59
C ARG A 293 33.22 0.87 9.63
N VAL A 294 32.38 0.77 8.61
CA VAL A 294 32.53 -0.22 7.52
C VAL A 294 33.73 0.17 6.67
N ASN A 295 34.64 -0.77 6.50
CA ASN A 295 35.71 -0.70 5.51
C ASN A 295 35.21 -1.32 4.20
N VAL A 296 34.82 -0.47 3.26
CA VAL A 296 34.20 -0.89 2.00
C VAL A 296 35.23 -1.57 1.09
N GLU A 297 36.49 -1.13 1.12
CA GLU A 297 37.56 -1.64 0.23
C GLU A 297 37.93 -3.08 0.57
N ASP A 298 38.01 -3.40 1.86
CA ASP A 298 38.36 -4.74 2.34
C ASP A 298 37.16 -5.67 2.50
N SER A 299 35.91 -5.13 2.40
CA SER A 299 34.69 -5.91 2.44
C SER A 299 34.38 -6.51 1.07
N ALA A 300 34.07 -7.81 1.03
CA ALA A 300 33.65 -8.49 -0.19
C ALA A 300 32.14 -8.26 -0.43
N LEU A 301 31.73 -7.01 -0.72
CA LEU A 301 30.32 -6.65 -0.89
C LEU A 301 29.79 -7.04 -2.26
N PRO A 302 28.64 -7.74 -2.33
CA PRO A 302 27.90 -7.90 -3.58
C PRO A 302 27.50 -6.54 -4.18
N ALA A 303 27.39 -6.44 -5.50
CA ALA A 303 27.10 -5.19 -6.21
C ALA A 303 25.76 -4.54 -5.82
N ASN A 304 24.82 -5.34 -5.33
CA ASN A 304 23.49 -4.93 -4.88
C ASN A 304 23.44 -4.49 -3.38
N VAL A 305 24.49 -4.75 -2.60
CA VAL A 305 24.63 -4.28 -1.21
C VAL A 305 25.21 -2.88 -1.22
N LYS A 306 24.60 -1.96 -0.47
CA LYS A 306 25.02 -0.55 -0.42
C LYS A 306 25.42 -0.17 0.99
N VAL A 307 26.42 0.69 1.10
CA VAL A 307 26.86 1.30 2.36
C VAL A 307 26.56 2.81 2.26
N ASN A 308 26.09 3.41 3.36
CA ASN A 308 25.84 4.84 3.39
C ASN A 308 27.15 5.65 3.41
N SER A 309 27.05 6.96 3.24
CA SER A 309 28.21 7.87 3.19
C SER A 309 28.97 7.99 4.51
N THR A 310 28.35 7.67 5.64
CA THR A 310 28.97 7.67 6.98
C THR A 310 29.62 6.36 7.34
N CYS A 311 29.47 5.32 6.50
CA CYS A 311 29.99 3.96 6.69
C CYS A 311 29.58 3.29 8.01
N ASP A 312 28.40 3.62 8.51
CA ASP A 312 27.81 3.03 9.70
C ASP A 312 26.52 2.22 9.42
N SER A 313 26.04 2.24 8.17
CA SER A 313 24.82 1.52 7.78
C SER A 313 25.01 0.79 6.46
N VAL A 314 24.62 -0.49 6.44
CA VAL A 314 24.71 -1.40 5.29
C VAL A 314 23.32 -1.80 4.86
N PHE A 315 22.92 -1.48 3.64
CA PHE A 315 21.62 -1.80 3.06
C PHE A 315 21.71 -3.08 2.24
N ILE A 316 21.03 -4.11 2.72
CA ILE A 316 21.04 -5.46 2.18
C ILE A 316 19.71 -5.69 1.46
N PRO A 317 19.70 -5.96 0.15
CA PRO A 317 18.47 -6.15 -0.60
C PRO A 317 17.76 -7.45 -0.21
N TYR A 318 16.51 -7.59 -0.62
CA TYR A 318 15.64 -8.72 -0.31
C TYR A 318 16.08 -10.06 -0.92
N THR A 319 16.92 -10.02 -1.93
CA THR A 319 17.48 -11.21 -2.58
C THR A 319 18.45 -11.96 -1.66
N GLU A 320 18.70 -13.20 -1.93
CA GLU A 320 19.70 -13.98 -1.18
C GLU A 320 21.08 -13.34 -1.29
N ASN A 321 21.76 -13.18 -0.15
CA ASN A 321 23.12 -12.67 -0.07
C ASN A 321 23.94 -13.47 0.93
N ASN A 322 25.25 -13.55 0.65
CA ASN A 322 26.25 -14.13 1.54
C ASN A 322 27.59 -13.41 1.32
N PHE A 323 28.04 -12.66 2.32
CA PHE A 323 29.26 -11.86 2.20
C PHE A 323 29.94 -11.63 3.55
N ASN A 324 31.20 -11.19 3.50
CA ASN A 324 31.95 -10.78 4.68
C ASN A 324 32.09 -9.26 4.71
N LEU A 325 31.74 -8.68 5.85
CA LEU A 325 31.86 -7.26 6.15
C LEU A 325 33.10 -7.06 7.03
N VAL A 326 33.95 -6.13 6.64
CA VAL A 326 35.13 -5.72 7.40
C VAL A 326 34.85 -4.38 8.05
N LEU A 327 35.17 -4.23 9.31
CA LEU A 327 35.00 -2.99 10.08
C LEU A 327 36.38 -2.46 10.47
N ASP A 328 36.68 -1.20 10.18
CA ASP A 328 37.78 -0.49 10.81
C ASP A 328 37.50 -0.37 12.30
N ALA A 329 38.43 -0.79 13.11
CA ALA A 329 38.29 -0.77 14.56
C ALA A 329 39.68 -0.71 15.22
N GLU A 330 39.74 -0.34 16.49
CA GLU A 330 40.97 -0.41 17.25
C GLU A 330 41.47 -1.88 17.37
N PRO A 331 42.79 -2.13 17.36
CA PRO A 331 43.34 -3.49 17.54
C PRO A 331 42.76 -4.17 18.76
N GLY A 332 42.25 -5.41 18.58
CA GLY A 332 41.62 -6.19 19.65
C GLY A 332 40.19 -5.71 20.03
N ALA A 333 39.51 -4.93 19.19
CA ALA A 333 38.12 -4.67 19.37
C ALA A 333 37.26 -5.93 19.21
N THR A 334 36.14 -5.96 19.93
CA THR A 334 35.14 -7.03 19.86
C THR A 334 33.81 -6.49 19.30
N VAL A 335 33.06 -7.33 18.60
CA VAL A 335 31.76 -7.00 18.07
C VAL A 335 30.69 -7.84 18.75
N THR A 336 29.64 -7.17 19.19
CA THR A 336 28.43 -7.80 19.70
C THR A 336 27.29 -7.57 18.72
N VAL A 337 26.61 -8.63 18.30
CA VAL A 337 25.48 -8.55 17.38
C VAL A 337 24.18 -8.58 18.18
N ASP A 338 23.32 -7.61 17.96
CA ASP A 338 22.00 -7.48 18.57
C ASP A 338 20.91 -7.40 17.50
N GLY A 339 19.79 -8.08 17.72
CA GLY A 339 18.70 -8.25 16.76
C GLY A 339 18.67 -9.65 16.17
N ARG A 340 17.47 -10.06 15.77
CA ARG A 340 17.22 -11.36 15.14
C ARG A 340 16.13 -11.21 14.09
N ILE A 341 16.43 -11.72 12.90
CA ILE A 341 15.51 -11.73 11.75
C ILE A 341 15.46 -13.17 11.23
N THR A 342 14.27 -13.69 10.99
CA THR A 342 14.10 -15.04 10.41
C THR A 342 14.81 -15.12 9.05
N GLY A 343 15.55 -16.18 8.82
CA GLY A 343 16.30 -16.40 7.58
C GLY A 343 17.54 -15.50 7.41
N VAL A 344 17.97 -14.79 8.46
CA VAL A 344 19.18 -13.96 8.46
C VAL A 344 20.17 -14.48 9.48
N SER A 345 21.44 -14.55 9.10
CA SER A 345 22.55 -14.85 10.01
C SER A 345 23.58 -13.74 9.94
N VAL A 346 23.92 -13.18 11.09
CA VAL A 346 25.03 -12.24 11.27
C VAL A 346 25.91 -12.75 12.40
N GLN A 347 27.16 -13.02 12.07
CA GLN A 347 28.11 -13.61 13.04
C GLN A 347 29.41 -12.81 13.05
N ALA A 348 29.82 -12.37 14.24
CA ALA A 348 31.14 -11.81 14.43
C ALA A 348 32.19 -12.93 14.33
N THR A 349 33.17 -12.75 13.45
CA THR A 349 34.31 -13.62 13.34
C THR A 349 35.46 -13.08 14.21
N ALA A 350 36.10 -13.94 14.98
CA ALA A 350 37.21 -13.54 15.86
C ALA A 350 38.33 -12.88 15.05
N SER A 351 38.62 -11.61 15.36
CA SER A 351 39.81 -10.92 14.88
C SER A 351 41.07 -11.54 15.51
N ARG A 352 42.16 -11.65 14.75
CA ARG A 352 43.48 -11.95 15.30
C ARG A 352 43.92 -10.74 16.14
N ASN A 353 44.50 -10.98 17.31
CA ASN A 353 44.79 -9.96 18.36
C ASN A 353 45.62 -8.74 17.93
N LEU A 354 46.04 -8.61 16.68
CA LEU A 354 46.90 -7.53 16.19
C LEU A 354 46.36 -6.82 14.93
N GLU A 355 45.22 -7.22 14.40
CA GLU A 355 44.62 -6.57 13.23
C GLU A 355 43.68 -5.41 13.68
N PRO A 356 43.77 -4.21 13.07
CA PRO A 356 42.89 -3.09 13.39
C PRO A 356 41.53 -3.24 12.70
N VAL A 357 41.02 -4.46 12.61
CA VAL A 357 39.77 -4.78 11.91
C VAL A 357 38.96 -5.79 12.71
N ALA A 358 37.62 -5.62 12.66
CA ALA A 358 36.67 -6.64 13.06
C ALA A 358 35.93 -7.15 11.83
N ARG A 359 35.40 -8.37 11.86
CA ARG A 359 34.76 -9.00 10.72
C ARG A 359 33.39 -9.56 11.10
N LEU A 360 32.42 -9.41 10.18
CA LEU A 360 31.09 -9.99 10.27
C LEU A 360 30.84 -10.87 9.04
N ALA A 361 30.42 -12.12 9.26
CA ALA A 361 29.82 -12.93 8.21
C ALA A 361 28.32 -12.64 8.19
N VAL A 362 27.80 -12.20 7.04
CA VAL A 362 26.41 -11.82 6.85
C VAL A 362 25.79 -12.68 5.77
N SER A 363 24.66 -13.32 6.07
CA SER A 363 23.87 -14.03 5.07
C SER A 363 22.38 -13.83 5.31
N ASN A 364 21.62 -13.76 4.25
CA ASN A 364 20.16 -13.78 4.29
C ASN A 364 19.61 -14.66 3.17
N VAL A 365 18.49 -15.33 3.47
CA VAL A 365 17.66 -15.96 2.44
C VAL A 365 16.86 -14.91 1.70
N HIS A 366 16.24 -15.30 0.58
CA HIS A 366 15.30 -14.45 -0.15
C HIS A 366 14.15 -14.02 0.76
N ARG A 367 13.86 -12.72 0.82
CA ARG A 367 12.79 -12.15 1.66
C ARG A 367 11.49 -12.09 0.89
N LEU A 368 10.45 -12.63 1.49
CA LEU A 368 9.13 -12.80 0.87
C LEU A 368 8.39 -11.48 0.65
N PRO A 369 7.46 -11.42 -0.33
CA PRO A 369 6.52 -10.32 -0.43
C PRO A 369 5.76 -10.08 0.88
N GLY A 370 5.55 -8.80 1.22
CA GLY A 370 4.92 -8.42 2.49
C GLY A 370 5.87 -8.29 3.68
N THR A 371 7.17 -8.61 3.53
CA THR A 371 8.17 -8.32 4.56
C THR A 371 8.37 -6.82 4.73
N ILE A 372 8.74 -6.42 5.94
CA ILE A 372 9.04 -5.02 6.29
C ILE A 372 10.54 -4.79 6.36
N ARG A 373 10.96 -3.54 6.43
CA ARG A 373 12.36 -3.20 6.70
C ARG A 373 12.71 -3.60 8.14
N GLU A 374 13.82 -4.32 8.31
CA GLU A 374 14.29 -4.82 9.60
C GLU A 374 15.76 -4.50 9.81
N TYR A 375 16.21 -4.56 11.06
CA TYR A 375 17.51 -4.08 11.47
C TYR A 375 18.21 -5.09 12.38
N ILE A 376 19.52 -5.29 12.14
CA ILE A 376 20.44 -5.96 13.06
C ILE A 376 21.56 -4.96 13.39
N TYR A 377 21.94 -4.88 14.64
CA TYR A 377 22.95 -3.95 15.12
C TYR A 377 24.22 -4.70 15.48
N ALA A 378 25.36 -4.18 15.03
CA ALA A 378 26.66 -4.65 15.40
C ALA A 378 27.40 -3.56 16.20
N ASP A 379 27.45 -3.73 17.50
CA ASP A 379 28.12 -2.82 18.43
C ASP A 379 29.59 -3.22 18.61
N VAL A 380 30.48 -2.30 18.37
CA VAL A 380 31.93 -2.49 18.48
C VAL A 380 32.42 -1.95 19.81
N TYR A 381 33.17 -2.78 20.55
CA TYR A 381 33.71 -2.43 21.86
C TYR A 381 35.22 -2.64 21.91
N LYS A 382 35.90 -1.78 22.66
CA LYS A 382 37.28 -1.97 23.09
C LYS A 382 37.33 -1.82 24.59
N GLU A 383 37.81 -2.89 25.29
CA GLU A 383 37.92 -2.90 26.76
C GLU A 383 36.61 -2.46 27.47
N GLN A 384 35.47 -2.94 26.96
CA GLN A 384 34.10 -2.60 27.39
C GLN A 384 33.64 -1.14 27.09
N ILE A 385 34.45 -0.36 26.42
CA ILE A 385 34.06 0.98 25.95
C ILE A 385 33.43 0.84 24.56
N HIS A 386 32.22 1.36 24.39
CA HIS A 386 31.52 1.38 23.10
C HIS A 386 32.23 2.33 22.13
N LYS A 387 32.63 1.83 20.96
CA LYS A 387 33.39 2.54 19.92
C LYS A 387 32.58 2.90 18.68
N GLY A 388 31.39 2.32 18.54
CA GLY A 388 30.47 2.62 17.45
C GLY A 388 29.49 1.49 17.20
N ARG A 389 28.44 1.80 16.44
CA ARG A 389 27.38 0.86 16.01
C ARG A 389 27.33 0.85 14.50
N ILE A 390 27.28 -0.34 13.94
CA ILE A 390 26.98 -0.56 12.52
C ILE A 390 25.57 -1.10 12.41
N VAL A 391 24.77 -0.50 11.56
CA VAL A 391 23.38 -0.89 11.34
C VAL A 391 23.28 -1.70 10.05
N LEU A 392 22.86 -2.96 10.16
CA LEU A 392 22.54 -3.79 9.01
C LEU A 392 21.05 -3.65 8.72
N VAL A 393 20.71 -3.05 7.60
CA VAL A 393 19.36 -2.73 7.17
C VAL A 393 18.92 -3.73 6.13
N PHE A 394 18.02 -4.65 6.49
CA PHE A 394 17.47 -5.65 5.59
C PHE A 394 16.22 -5.07 4.92
N LEU A 395 16.33 -4.82 3.61
CA LEU A 395 15.27 -4.21 2.84
C LEU A 395 14.13 -5.21 2.59
N PRO A 396 12.88 -4.74 2.56
CA PRO A 396 11.74 -5.58 2.23
C PRO A 396 11.78 -6.00 0.77
N SER A 397 11.03 -7.06 0.42
CA SER A 397 10.72 -7.34 -0.98
C SER A 397 10.00 -6.11 -1.59
N PRO A 398 10.40 -5.64 -2.78
CA PRO A 398 9.73 -4.55 -3.46
C PRO A 398 8.39 -4.99 -4.08
N ILE A 399 8.11 -6.30 -4.08
CA ILE A 399 6.85 -6.87 -4.54
C ILE A 399 5.80 -6.59 -3.46
N GLN A 400 4.78 -5.81 -3.81
CA GLN A 400 3.67 -5.49 -2.92
C GLN A 400 2.54 -6.50 -3.14
N LEU A 401 2.09 -7.12 -2.07
CA LEU A 401 0.98 -8.07 -2.08
C LEU A 401 -0.01 -7.68 -0.99
N GLU A 402 -1.25 -7.44 -1.39
CA GLU A 402 -2.36 -7.08 -0.51
C GLU A 402 -3.45 -8.13 -0.60
N GLY A 403 -4.23 -8.32 0.45
CA GLY A 403 -5.36 -9.25 0.48
C GLY A 403 -5.15 -10.45 1.38
N SER A 404 -5.69 -11.60 0.96
CA SER A 404 -5.73 -12.81 1.78
C SER A 404 -4.51 -13.73 1.58
N ILE A 405 -3.65 -13.44 0.61
CA ILE A 405 -2.45 -14.24 0.35
C ILE A 405 -1.35 -13.82 1.32
N ILE A 406 -1.02 -14.72 2.25
CA ILE A 406 0.04 -14.52 3.25
C ILE A 406 0.95 -15.74 3.16
N PHE A 407 2.25 -15.51 2.96
CA PHE A 407 3.24 -16.57 2.90
C PHE A 407 3.80 -16.89 4.28
N ASP A 408 3.96 -18.17 4.57
CA ASP A 408 4.69 -18.67 5.74
C ASP A 408 6.21 -18.54 5.56
N GLU A 409 6.98 -19.04 6.53
CA GLU A 409 8.45 -19.00 6.52
C GLU A 409 9.08 -19.76 5.33
N ASP A 410 8.35 -20.76 4.79
CA ASP A 410 8.78 -21.55 3.63
C ASP A 410 8.35 -20.91 2.29
N GLY A 411 7.69 -19.75 2.34
CA GLY A 411 7.19 -19.03 1.16
C GLY A 411 5.94 -19.65 0.57
N ILE A 412 5.17 -20.40 1.35
CA ILE A 412 3.94 -21.06 0.92
C ILE A 412 2.74 -20.32 1.52
N CYS A 413 1.75 -19.99 0.69
CA CYS A 413 0.43 -19.59 1.17
C CYS A 413 -0.48 -20.81 1.20
N ASN A 414 -0.87 -21.26 2.38
CA ASN A 414 -1.82 -22.35 2.54
C ASN A 414 -3.10 -21.87 3.23
N PHE A 415 -4.19 -21.77 2.49
CA PHE A 415 -5.48 -21.40 3.05
C PHE A 415 -6.09 -22.50 3.93
N ASP A 416 -5.71 -23.78 3.69
CA ASP A 416 -6.27 -24.98 4.33
C ASP A 416 -7.81 -25.08 4.33
N ARG A 417 -8.46 -24.31 3.48
CA ARG A 417 -9.91 -24.26 3.25
C ARG A 417 -10.20 -23.91 1.79
N TYR A 418 -11.45 -23.96 1.41
CA TYR A 418 -11.89 -23.47 0.10
C TYR A 418 -11.87 -21.93 0.05
N VAL A 419 -11.32 -21.39 -1.02
CA VAL A 419 -11.33 -19.96 -1.34
C VAL A 419 -11.52 -19.76 -2.83
N ASP A 420 -12.26 -18.71 -3.22
CA ASP A 420 -12.41 -18.20 -4.58
C ASP A 420 -12.61 -16.69 -4.61
N GLY A 421 -12.82 -16.12 -5.78
CA GLY A 421 -12.95 -14.67 -5.94
C GLY A 421 -11.61 -13.92 -5.89
N GLU A 422 -11.61 -12.66 -5.52
CA GLU A 422 -10.37 -11.88 -5.41
C GLU A 422 -9.60 -12.29 -4.15
N LEU A 423 -8.46 -12.94 -4.33
CA LEU A 423 -7.59 -13.41 -3.26
C LEU A 423 -6.58 -12.33 -2.83
N GLY A 424 -6.23 -11.43 -3.74
CA GLY A 424 -5.29 -10.35 -3.47
C GLY A 424 -4.96 -9.52 -4.69
N ARG A 425 -4.12 -8.52 -4.45
CA ARG A 425 -3.58 -7.61 -5.47
C ARG A 425 -2.07 -7.61 -5.39
N LEU A 426 -1.44 -7.76 -6.55
CA LEU A 426 0.00 -7.82 -6.71
C LEU A 426 0.45 -6.58 -7.49
N THR A 427 1.37 -5.81 -6.91
CA THR A 427 2.05 -4.72 -7.61
C THR A 427 3.53 -5.08 -7.72
N LEU A 428 4.06 -5.05 -8.94
CA LEU A 428 5.43 -5.39 -9.24
C LEU A 428 6.26 -4.13 -9.47
N PRO A 429 7.55 -4.16 -9.10
CA PRO A 429 8.48 -3.13 -9.54
C PRO A 429 8.69 -3.19 -11.06
N ASP A 430 9.15 -2.07 -11.62
CA ASP A 430 9.44 -1.96 -13.05
C ASP A 430 10.37 -3.08 -13.54
N GLY A 431 10.05 -3.66 -14.69
CA GLY A 431 10.84 -4.74 -15.30
C GLY A 431 10.52 -6.15 -14.83
N LYS A 432 9.64 -6.33 -13.84
CA LYS A 432 9.14 -7.66 -13.43
C LYS A 432 7.78 -7.97 -14.02
N ILE A 433 7.54 -9.27 -14.28
CA ILE A 433 6.28 -9.82 -14.75
C ILE A 433 5.83 -10.97 -13.86
N ALA A 434 4.52 -11.19 -13.78
CA ALA A 434 3.93 -12.31 -13.05
C ALA A 434 3.20 -13.27 -14.00
N THR A 435 3.32 -14.56 -13.71
CA THR A 435 2.58 -15.65 -14.37
C THR A 435 2.06 -16.64 -13.33
N VAL A 436 1.14 -17.51 -13.74
CA VAL A 436 0.67 -18.62 -12.89
C VAL A 436 1.01 -19.93 -13.57
N GLU A 437 1.58 -20.83 -12.80
CA GLU A 437 1.87 -22.21 -13.21
C GLU A 437 1.07 -23.19 -12.36
N THR A 438 0.72 -24.32 -12.96
CA THR A 438 0.12 -25.49 -12.30
C THR A 438 0.85 -26.74 -12.77
N ASP A 439 0.58 -27.87 -12.16
CA ASP A 439 1.14 -29.14 -12.61
C ASP A 439 0.64 -29.52 -14.01
N ASN A 440 1.43 -30.31 -14.72
CA ASN A 440 1.13 -30.70 -16.10
C ASN A 440 -0.25 -31.35 -16.21
N GLY A 441 -1.08 -30.82 -17.11
CA GLY A 441 -2.41 -31.32 -17.41
C GLY A 441 -3.54 -30.80 -16.53
N GLN A 442 -3.22 -29.93 -15.55
CA GLN A 442 -4.23 -29.26 -14.73
C GLN A 442 -4.54 -27.85 -15.24
N THR A 443 -5.81 -27.48 -15.22
CA THR A 443 -6.23 -26.11 -15.49
C THR A 443 -5.93 -25.23 -14.28
N PRO A 444 -5.29 -24.06 -14.45
CA PRO A 444 -5.01 -23.16 -13.34
C PRO A 444 -6.30 -22.73 -12.63
N TRP A 445 -6.36 -22.93 -11.32
CA TRP A 445 -7.45 -22.39 -10.50
C TRP A 445 -7.21 -20.94 -10.06
N ILE A 446 -6.01 -20.41 -10.28
CA ILE A 446 -5.66 -18.99 -10.09
C ILE A 446 -5.49 -18.35 -11.46
N LYS A 447 -6.02 -17.12 -11.60
CA LYS A 447 -5.84 -16.26 -12.77
C LYS A 447 -5.34 -14.89 -12.35
N LEU A 448 -4.40 -14.33 -13.11
CA LEU A 448 -3.99 -12.94 -12.98
C LEU A 448 -4.81 -12.09 -13.96
N ALA A 449 -5.47 -11.07 -13.44
CA ALA A 449 -6.13 -10.04 -14.22
C ALA A 449 -5.34 -8.74 -14.11
N GLU A 450 -4.68 -8.34 -15.20
CA GLU A 450 -3.86 -7.14 -15.27
C GLU A 450 -4.73 -5.89 -15.24
N ASN A 451 -4.30 -4.90 -14.45
CA ASN A 451 -4.94 -3.58 -14.36
C ASN A 451 -3.86 -2.51 -14.10
N ALA A 452 -3.50 -1.74 -15.13
CA ALA A 452 -2.63 -0.56 -15.04
C ALA A 452 -1.34 -0.75 -14.21
N GLY A 453 -0.58 -1.82 -14.48
CA GLY A 453 0.70 -2.13 -13.81
C GLY A 453 0.58 -2.89 -12.50
N SER A 454 -0.63 -3.33 -12.14
CA SER A 454 -0.90 -4.24 -11.04
C SER A 454 -1.71 -5.44 -11.52
N TYR A 455 -1.75 -6.52 -10.73
CA TYR A 455 -2.51 -7.73 -11.01
C TYR A 455 -3.50 -7.98 -9.88
N ARG A 456 -4.76 -8.24 -10.25
CA ARG A 456 -5.70 -8.88 -9.34
C ARG A 456 -5.48 -10.39 -9.42
N ILE A 457 -5.34 -11.04 -8.28
CA ILE A 457 -5.18 -12.49 -8.18
C ILE A 457 -6.56 -13.06 -7.91
N LEU A 458 -7.11 -13.77 -8.90
CA LEU A 458 -8.45 -14.32 -8.87
C LEU A 458 -8.39 -15.82 -8.62
N GLY A 459 -9.00 -16.28 -7.52
CA GLY A 459 -9.30 -17.68 -7.28
C GLY A 459 -10.51 -18.10 -8.10
N GLY A 460 -10.37 -19.15 -8.87
CA GLY A 460 -11.40 -19.66 -9.76
C GLY A 460 -12.25 -20.77 -9.13
N TRP A 461 -13.38 -21.04 -9.76
CA TRP A 461 -14.28 -22.14 -9.46
C TRP A 461 -14.58 -22.97 -10.72
N LYS A 462 -14.70 -24.27 -10.55
CA LYS A 462 -15.11 -25.20 -11.60
C LYS A 462 -16.42 -25.86 -11.19
N PRO A 463 -17.51 -25.66 -11.98
CA PRO A 463 -18.79 -26.32 -11.72
C PRO A 463 -18.64 -27.84 -11.78
N ASN A 464 -19.17 -28.53 -10.79
CA ASN A 464 -19.17 -29.97 -10.74
C ASN A 464 -17.80 -30.62 -11.04
N ASP A 465 -16.75 -30.05 -10.43
CA ASP A 465 -15.39 -30.56 -10.54
C ASP A 465 -15.29 -31.93 -9.85
N PRO A 466 -15.01 -33.02 -10.59
CA PRO A 466 -14.93 -34.36 -10.00
C PRO A 466 -13.78 -34.52 -8.98
N GLU A 467 -12.84 -33.56 -8.94
CA GLU A 467 -11.74 -33.54 -8.00
C GLU A 467 -11.99 -32.64 -6.76
N ALA A 468 -13.20 -32.08 -6.64
CA ALA A 468 -13.58 -31.23 -5.51
C ALA A 468 -14.06 -32.04 -4.30
N ASP A 469 -13.18 -32.86 -3.75
CA ASP A 469 -13.39 -33.78 -2.63
C ASP A 469 -12.57 -33.42 -1.37
N GLY A 470 -12.10 -32.18 -1.28
CA GLY A 470 -11.30 -31.67 -0.16
C GLY A 470 -9.79 -31.91 -0.29
N ARG A 471 -9.33 -32.51 -1.39
CA ARG A 471 -7.89 -32.66 -1.62
C ARG A 471 -7.20 -31.31 -1.80
N MET A 472 -5.89 -31.30 -1.52
CA MET A 472 -5.07 -30.10 -1.70
C MET A 472 -4.91 -29.78 -3.19
N GLN A 473 -5.19 -28.54 -3.56
CA GLN A 473 -4.96 -27.98 -4.88
C GLN A 473 -3.90 -26.88 -4.80
N GLU A 474 -2.86 -26.97 -5.63
CA GLU A 474 -1.75 -26.02 -5.65
C GLU A 474 -1.70 -25.26 -6.98
N ALA A 475 -1.41 -23.96 -6.88
CA ALA A 475 -0.97 -23.13 -7.99
C ALA A 475 0.31 -22.38 -7.56
N ARG A 476 1.16 -22.05 -8.51
CA ARG A 476 2.40 -21.34 -8.28
C ARG A 476 2.32 -19.96 -8.92
N LEU A 477 2.38 -18.92 -8.10
CA LEU A 477 2.62 -17.55 -8.56
C LEU A 477 4.11 -17.44 -8.88
N VAL A 478 4.45 -17.15 -10.13
CA VAL A 478 5.82 -17.06 -10.62
C VAL A 478 6.10 -15.62 -11.02
N ILE A 479 7.13 -15.03 -10.46
CA ILE A 479 7.58 -13.67 -10.76
C ILE A 479 8.97 -13.76 -11.36
N THR A 480 9.19 -13.12 -12.52
CA THR A 480 10.48 -13.07 -13.20
C THR A 480 10.76 -11.65 -13.66
N ASP A 481 11.99 -11.38 -14.01
CA ASP A 481 12.30 -10.22 -14.83
C ASP A 481 11.70 -10.40 -16.24
N SER A 482 11.56 -9.33 -16.98
CA SER A 482 10.95 -9.36 -18.34
C SER A 482 11.70 -10.24 -19.34
N ASP A 483 12.98 -10.54 -19.09
CA ASP A 483 13.82 -11.45 -19.86
C ASP A 483 13.72 -12.93 -19.38
N GLY A 484 12.92 -13.20 -18.34
CA GLY A 484 12.75 -14.53 -17.74
C GLY A 484 13.78 -14.88 -16.66
N SER A 485 14.74 -14.01 -16.38
CA SER A 485 15.71 -14.22 -15.30
C SER A 485 15.11 -13.93 -13.91
N ASN A 486 15.89 -14.17 -12.85
CA ASN A 486 15.53 -13.91 -11.44
C ASN A 486 14.15 -14.45 -11.06
N ARG A 487 13.93 -15.74 -11.36
CA ARG A 487 12.66 -16.43 -11.14
C ARG A 487 12.41 -16.69 -9.66
N GLU A 488 11.30 -16.13 -9.16
CA GLU A 488 10.77 -16.31 -7.82
C GLU A 488 9.46 -17.13 -7.92
N VAL A 489 9.28 -18.13 -7.05
CA VAL A 489 8.11 -19.02 -7.09
C VAL A 489 7.44 -19.06 -5.74
N TYR A 490 6.15 -18.77 -5.71
CA TYR A 490 5.34 -18.72 -4.51
C TYR A 490 4.15 -19.69 -4.63
N PRO A 491 4.21 -20.88 -4.00
CA PRO A 491 3.10 -21.81 -3.97
C PRO A 491 1.91 -21.27 -3.20
N ILE A 492 0.72 -21.42 -3.78
CA ILE A 492 -0.55 -21.05 -3.16
C ILE A 492 -1.44 -22.29 -3.17
N ARG A 493 -1.94 -22.67 -1.99
CA ARG A 493 -2.69 -23.89 -1.76
C ARG A 493 -4.06 -23.62 -1.18
N ARG A 494 -5.06 -24.43 -1.62
CA ARG A 494 -6.39 -24.46 -1.02
C ARG A 494 -6.91 -25.89 -0.90
N ARG A 495 -7.94 -26.11 -0.08
CA ARG A 495 -8.77 -27.33 -0.19
C ARG A 495 -9.72 -27.16 -1.37
N ASN A 496 -9.71 -28.12 -2.30
CA ASN A 496 -10.61 -28.12 -3.45
C ASN A 496 -11.96 -28.74 -3.04
N TRP A 497 -12.87 -27.90 -2.57
CA TRP A 497 -14.22 -28.28 -2.22
C TRP A 497 -15.23 -27.79 -3.25
N GLY A 498 -16.28 -28.58 -3.49
CA GLY A 498 -17.38 -28.19 -4.34
C GLY A 498 -18.64 -28.97 -4.05
N LEU A 499 -19.79 -28.29 -4.11
CA LEU A 499 -21.11 -28.90 -4.01
C LEU A 499 -21.64 -29.23 -5.42
N PRO A 500 -22.45 -30.30 -5.59
CA PRO A 500 -23.15 -30.56 -6.85
C PRO A 500 -24.09 -29.40 -7.18
N VAL A 501 -23.99 -28.86 -8.38
CA VAL A 501 -24.75 -27.68 -8.81
C VAL A 501 -25.40 -27.87 -10.18
N VAL A 502 -26.44 -27.07 -10.44
CA VAL A 502 -27.09 -26.93 -11.74
C VAL A 502 -27.28 -25.45 -12.05
N ASN A 503 -27.08 -25.05 -13.30
CA ASN A 503 -27.34 -23.67 -13.74
C ASN A 503 -28.80 -23.54 -14.18
N ILE A 504 -29.55 -22.66 -13.52
CA ILE A 504 -30.91 -22.29 -13.93
C ILE A 504 -30.96 -20.77 -14.10
N GLY A 505 -31.18 -20.33 -15.32
CA GLY A 505 -31.33 -18.90 -15.63
C GLY A 505 -30.11 -18.05 -15.28
N GLY A 506 -28.91 -18.63 -15.30
CA GLY A 506 -27.65 -17.91 -14.91
C GLY A 506 -27.25 -18.08 -13.46
N THR A 507 -28.13 -18.58 -12.59
CA THR A 507 -27.84 -18.86 -11.18
C THR A 507 -27.42 -20.32 -11.00
N TRP A 508 -26.30 -20.56 -10.34
CA TRP A 508 -25.81 -21.89 -10.00
C TRP A 508 -26.41 -22.37 -8.68
N TRP A 509 -27.44 -23.20 -8.75
CA TRP A 509 -28.14 -23.78 -7.61
C TRP A 509 -27.48 -25.07 -7.14
N CYS A 510 -27.32 -25.25 -5.81
CA CYS A 510 -26.98 -26.55 -5.26
C CYS A 510 -28.09 -27.54 -5.51
N LYS A 511 -27.74 -28.79 -5.90
CA LYS A 511 -28.69 -29.87 -6.17
C LYS A 511 -29.39 -30.38 -4.91
N TYR A 512 -28.70 -30.33 -3.76
CA TYR A 512 -29.15 -30.87 -2.49
C TYR A 512 -29.34 -29.77 -1.41
N ASN A 513 -30.22 -30.04 -0.44
CA ASN A 513 -30.33 -29.23 0.77
C ASN A 513 -29.09 -29.44 1.64
N LEU A 514 -28.71 -28.41 2.39
CA LEU A 514 -27.63 -28.54 3.37
C LEU A 514 -28.05 -29.46 4.53
N ARG A 515 -27.07 -30.14 5.11
CA ARG A 515 -27.20 -31.05 6.26
C ARG A 515 -26.02 -30.83 7.23
N GLY A 516 -26.15 -31.33 8.48
CA GLY A 516 -25.10 -31.17 9.48
C GLY A 516 -24.78 -29.72 9.78
N ASN A 517 -23.50 -29.37 9.87
CA ASN A 517 -23.08 -27.98 10.00
C ASN A 517 -22.99 -27.32 8.63
N VAL A 518 -23.73 -26.24 8.41
CA VAL A 518 -23.79 -25.56 7.10
C VAL A 518 -22.44 -25.00 6.65
N LYS A 519 -21.46 -24.81 7.56
CA LYS A 519 -20.11 -24.34 7.23
C LYS A 519 -19.14 -25.46 6.89
N SER A 520 -19.48 -26.71 7.19
CA SER A 520 -18.64 -27.89 6.98
C SER A 520 -18.90 -28.49 5.62
N PHE A 521 -17.90 -28.54 4.73
CA PHE A 521 -18.00 -29.28 3.47
C PHE A 521 -18.07 -30.78 3.69
N ASP A 522 -17.48 -31.30 4.76
CA ASP A 522 -17.48 -32.74 5.10
C ASP A 522 -18.89 -33.22 5.43
N ASP A 523 -19.77 -32.36 5.88
CA ASP A 523 -21.16 -32.71 6.20
C ASP A 523 -22.07 -32.67 4.96
N GLN A 524 -21.64 -32.02 3.89
CA GLN A 524 -22.45 -31.84 2.68
C GLN A 524 -22.27 -33.00 1.70
N ILE A 525 -23.22 -33.11 0.76
CA ILE A 525 -23.03 -33.99 -0.42
C ILE A 525 -22.00 -33.30 -1.31
N SER A 526 -20.83 -33.90 -1.41
CA SER A 526 -19.76 -33.46 -2.29
C SER A 526 -19.98 -33.94 -3.73
N ILE A 527 -19.19 -33.42 -4.68
CA ILE A 527 -19.20 -33.91 -6.04
C ILE A 527 -18.85 -35.39 -6.09
N ALA A 528 -17.89 -35.84 -5.29
CA ALA A 528 -17.48 -37.26 -5.24
C ALA A 528 -18.61 -38.18 -4.74
N ASP A 529 -19.50 -37.66 -3.91
CA ASP A 529 -20.65 -38.41 -3.35
C ASP A 529 -21.93 -38.29 -4.18
N ASP A 530 -21.96 -37.44 -5.23
CA ASP A 530 -23.15 -37.24 -6.05
C ASP A 530 -23.41 -38.45 -6.98
N GLN A 531 -24.15 -39.42 -6.49
CA GLN A 531 -24.56 -40.59 -7.26
C GLN A 531 -25.59 -40.29 -8.37
N ALA A 532 -26.23 -39.10 -8.29
CA ALA A 532 -27.21 -38.65 -9.27
C ALA A 532 -26.64 -37.55 -10.17
N ALA A 533 -25.40 -37.72 -10.63
CA ALA A 533 -24.75 -36.80 -11.56
C ALA A 533 -25.65 -36.42 -12.75
N GLY A 534 -25.61 -35.18 -13.18
CA GLY A 534 -26.50 -34.70 -14.25
C GLY A 534 -27.92 -34.43 -13.77
N THR A 535 -28.90 -35.16 -14.34
CA THR A 535 -30.34 -34.95 -14.13
C THR A 535 -31.00 -36.02 -13.23
N GLY A 536 -30.24 -36.97 -12.70
CA GLY A 536 -30.76 -38.14 -11.97
C GLY A 536 -31.23 -37.89 -10.54
N VAL A 537 -31.23 -36.63 -10.05
CA VAL A 537 -31.57 -36.32 -8.64
C VAL A 537 -32.99 -36.71 -8.29
N LEU A 538 -33.98 -36.42 -9.14
CA LEU A 538 -35.38 -36.79 -8.87
C LEU A 538 -35.56 -38.31 -8.76
N ASP A 539 -34.97 -39.06 -9.68
CA ASP A 539 -35.03 -40.53 -9.65
C ASP A 539 -34.42 -41.08 -8.37
N ARG A 540 -33.26 -40.57 -7.97
CA ARG A 540 -32.61 -40.97 -6.73
C ARG A 540 -33.50 -40.69 -5.51
N LEU A 541 -34.10 -39.51 -5.39
CA LEU A 541 -34.96 -39.12 -4.26
C LEU A 541 -36.23 -39.97 -4.20
N THR A 542 -36.78 -40.41 -5.34
CA THR A 542 -38.02 -41.16 -5.42
C THR A 542 -37.86 -42.67 -5.30
N THR A 543 -36.67 -43.23 -5.56
CA THR A 543 -36.42 -44.68 -5.62
C THR A 543 -35.50 -45.24 -4.55
N CYS A 544 -34.70 -44.40 -3.88
CA CYS A 544 -33.79 -44.82 -2.80
C CYS A 544 -34.55 -45.36 -1.56
N SER A 545 -33.85 -45.98 -0.62
CA SER A 545 -34.42 -46.41 0.67
C SER A 545 -34.86 -45.19 1.49
N ASP A 546 -35.72 -45.40 2.48
CA ASP A 546 -36.20 -44.32 3.35
C ASP A 546 -35.08 -43.76 4.24
N ASP A 547 -34.12 -44.59 4.65
CA ASP A 547 -32.93 -44.11 5.39
C ASP A 547 -32.03 -43.25 4.53
N GLU A 548 -31.79 -43.65 3.28
CA GLU A 548 -31.04 -42.81 2.33
C GLU A 548 -31.81 -41.54 2.01
N LEU A 549 -33.14 -41.63 1.82
CA LEU A 549 -33.99 -40.48 1.59
C LEU A 549 -33.85 -39.47 2.76
N LEU A 550 -33.94 -39.93 4.00
CA LEU A 550 -33.80 -39.05 5.18
C LEU A 550 -32.46 -38.27 5.15
N SER A 551 -31.39 -38.98 4.81
CA SER A 551 -30.06 -38.33 4.64
C SER A 551 -30.06 -37.30 3.51
N LEU A 552 -30.75 -37.52 2.41
CA LEU A 552 -30.83 -36.64 1.25
C LEU A 552 -31.78 -35.43 1.47
N MET A 553 -32.74 -35.57 2.39
CA MET A 553 -33.72 -34.48 2.66
C MET A 553 -33.05 -33.22 3.23
N GLY A 554 -31.87 -33.36 3.82
CA GLY A 554 -31.14 -32.25 4.49
C GLY A 554 -31.69 -31.88 5.86
N GLY A 555 -31.00 -31.01 6.52
CA GLY A 555 -31.34 -30.54 7.87
C GLY A 555 -32.38 -29.43 7.90
N GLN A 556 -32.92 -29.21 9.09
CA GLN A 556 -33.69 -28.01 9.42
C GLN A 556 -32.88 -27.10 10.33
N TYR A 557 -32.97 -25.82 10.10
CA TYR A 557 -32.13 -24.83 10.77
C TYR A 557 -32.94 -23.68 11.37
N GLN A 558 -32.40 -23.04 12.39
CA GLN A 558 -32.84 -21.74 12.87
C GLN A 558 -31.81 -20.66 12.55
N GLY A 559 -32.28 -19.46 12.30
CA GLY A 559 -31.43 -18.36 11.88
C GLY A 559 -30.29 -18.09 12.86
N GLY A 560 -29.06 -18.02 12.35
CA GLY A 560 -27.83 -17.79 13.13
C GLY A 560 -27.22 -19.02 13.80
N ASN A 561 -27.88 -20.19 13.70
CA ASN A 561 -27.31 -21.45 14.16
C ASN A 561 -26.86 -22.29 12.95
N PRO A 562 -25.56 -22.56 12.77
CA PRO A 562 -25.05 -23.34 11.64
C PRO A 562 -25.33 -24.84 11.76
N ASP A 563 -25.67 -25.35 12.94
CA ASP A 563 -25.91 -26.78 13.17
C ASP A 563 -27.35 -27.15 12.87
N GLU A 564 -27.55 -28.29 12.25
CA GLU A 564 -28.87 -28.81 11.95
C GLU A 564 -29.62 -29.21 13.23
N LEU A 565 -30.93 -29.13 13.16
CA LEU A 565 -31.86 -29.67 14.17
C LEU A 565 -32.27 -31.07 13.72
N SER A 566 -31.90 -32.08 14.47
CA SER A 566 -32.17 -33.48 14.12
C SER A 566 -33.67 -33.80 14.16
N LEU A 567 -34.15 -34.56 13.16
CA LEU A 567 -35.48 -35.10 13.15
C LEU A 567 -35.60 -36.19 14.23
N SER A 568 -36.61 -36.06 15.11
CA SER A 568 -36.92 -37.02 16.16
C SER A 568 -38.41 -37.32 16.24
N HIS A 569 -38.78 -38.41 16.90
CA HIS A 569 -40.17 -38.82 17.10
C HIS A 569 -40.41 -39.18 18.56
N ASN A 570 -41.43 -38.59 19.21
CA ASN A 570 -41.71 -38.76 20.63
C ASN A 570 -42.76 -39.88 20.96
N GLY A 571 -43.04 -40.77 20.03
CA GLY A 571 -44.06 -41.77 20.11
C GLY A 571 -45.46 -41.34 19.59
N THR A 572 -45.65 -40.02 19.40
CA THR A 572 -46.92 -39.45 18.93
C THR A 572 -46.74 -38.66 17.64
N ALA A 573 -45.64 -37.86 17.55
CA ALA A 573 -45.41 -36.97 16.42
C ALA A 573 -43.91 -36.70 16.22
N PHE A 574 -43.56 -36.33 15.00
CA PHE A 574 -42.22 -35.86 14.63
C PHE A 574 -41.99 -34.43 15.16
N TYR A 575 -40.74 -34.11 15.45
CA TYR A 575 -40.28 -32.80 15.83
C TYR A 575 -38.78 -32.64 15.53
N HIS A 576 -38.29 -31.40 15.50
CA HIS A 576 -36.88 -31.11 15.37
C HIS A 576 -36.27 -30.84 16.73
N GLU A 577 -35.37 -31.71 17.17
CA GLU A 577 -34.72 -31.65 18.48
C GLU A 577 -33.76 -30.45 18.56
N GLY A 578 -33.71 -29.80 19.72
CA GLY A 578 -32.85 -28.66 19.97
C GLY A 578 -33.39 -27.30 19.48
N MET A 579 -34.62 -27.26 18.95
CA MET A 579 -35.29 -26.03 18.57
C MET A 579 -35.40 -25.04 19.72
N LYS A 580 -34.93 -23.80 19.52
CA LYS A 580 -34.93 -22.72 20.54
C LYS A 580 -36.12 -21.78 20.34
N GLY A 581 -36.59 -21.17 21.45
CA GLY A 581 -37.67 -20.18 21.43
C GLY A 581 -37.29 -18.80 20.83
N SER A 582 -36.02 -18.61 20.46
CA SER A 582 -35.55 -17.42 19.80
C SER A 582 -34.47 -17.77 18.75
N ALA A 583 -34.43 -17.03 17.67
CA ALA A 583 -33.45 -17.18 16.58
C ALA A 583 -33.21 -15.84 15.89
N GLN A 584 -32.10 -15.72 15.21
CA GLN A 584 -31.76 -14.54 14.42
C GLN A 584 -32.74 -14.38 13.23
N ASN A 585 -33.02 -13.15 12.85
CA ASN A 585 -33.86 -12.86 11.70
C ASN A 585 -33.15 -13.27 10.39
N TRP A 586 -33.70 -14.25 9.67
CA TRP A 586 -33.13 -14.74 8.44
C TRP A 586 -32.91 -13.67 7.37
N GLY A 587 -33.84 -12.72 7.26
CA GLY A 587 -33.74 -11.64 6.29
C GLY A 587 -32.57 -10.70 6.54
N GLN A 588 -32.01 -10.67 7.76
CA GLN A 588 -30.89 -9.83 8.18
C GLN A 588 -29.56 -10.59 8.28
N ILE A 589 -29.58 -11.91 8.13
CA ILE A 589 -28.37 -12.73 8.16
C ILE A 589 -27.56 -12.45 6.88
N PRO A 590 -26.24 -12.16 7.00
CA PRO A 590 -25.37 -12.12 5.82
C PRO A 590 -25.48 -13.42 5.01
N ALA A 591 -25.62 -13.30 3.70
CA ALA A 591 -25.90 -14.44 2.82
C ALA A 591 -24.90 -15.61 2.98
N THR A 592 -23.64 -15.31 3.25
CA THR A 592 -22.55 -16.30 3.43
C THR A 592 -22.48 -16.92 4.82
N GLN A 593 -23.21 -16.38 5.82
CA GLN A 593 -23.12 -16.87 7.20
C GLN A 593 -23.69 -18.27 7.36
N MET A 594 -24.74 -18.59 6.63
CA MET A 594 -25.45 -19.88 6.70
C MET A 594 -25.21 -20.73 5.44
N ALA A 595 -23.98 -20.72 4.96
CA ALA A 595 -23.56 -21.49 3.78
C ALA A 595 -22.06 -21.83 3.89
N PRO A 596 -21.58 -22.89 3.22
CA PRO A 596 -20.16 -23.16 3.08
C PRO A 596 -19.43 -22.02 2.37
N ASP A 597 -18.11 -21.97 2.49
CA ASP A 597 -17.29 -20.95 1.83
C ASP A 597 -17.47 -21.00 0.30
N GLY A 598 -17.62 -19.84 -0.32
CA GLY A 598 -17.91 -19.72 -1.76
C GLY A 598 -19.36 -19.93 -2.17
N TYR A 599 -20.26 -20.20 -1.21
CA TYR A 599 -21.70 -20.32 -1.40
C TYR A 599 -22.46 -19.32 -0.54
N GLN A 600 -23.73 -19.12 -0.85
CA GLN A 600 -24.56 -18.17 -0.14
C GLN A 600 -26.03 -18.58 -0.13
N LEU A 601 -26.77 -18.00 0.82
CA LEU A 601 -28.25 -18.10 0.81
C LEU A 601 -28.81 -17.36 -0.40
N PRO A 602 -29.85 -17.89 -1.04
CA PRO A 602 -30.57 -17.18 -2.09
C PRO A 602 -31.41 -16.04 -1.54
N THR A 603 -31.72 -15.12 -2.44
CA THR A 603 -32.65 -13.99 -2.20
C THR A 603 -34.05 -14.29 -2.73
N TYR A 604 -34.97 -13.33 -2.56
CA TYR A 604 -36.31 -13.38 -3.19
C TYR A 604 -36.17 -13.50 -4.73
N ASP A 605 -35.31 -12.71 -5.35
CA ASP A 605 -35.19 -12.65 -6.79
C ASP A 605 -34.68 -13.98 -7.39
N ASP A 606 -33.80 -14.67 -6.68
CA ASP A 606 -33.32 -16.01 -7.10
C ASP A 606 -34.49 -17.01 -7.17
N TYR A 607 -35.30 -17.12 -6.13
CA TYR A 607 -36.47 -18.02 -6.12
C TYR A 607 -37.60 -17.54 -7.04
N ALA A 608 -37.76 -16.21 -7.21
CA ALA A 608 -38.81 -15.63 -8.06
C ALA A 608 -38.65 -16.02 -9.55
N PHE A 609 -37.46 -16.46 -9.95
CA PHE A 609 -37.23 -17.02 -11.28
C PHE A 609 -38.16 -18.18 -11.63
N PHE A 610 -38.56 -19.00 -10.66
CA PHE A 610 -39.34 -20.21 -10.88
C PHE A 610 -40.87 -19.97 -10.96
N VAL A 611 -41.34 -18.79 -10.61
CA VAL A 611 -42.77 -18.47 -10.47
C VAL A 611 -43.13 -17.11 -11.03
N TRP A 612 -44.41 -16.77 -11.09
CA TRP A 612 -44.94 -15.53 -11.72
C TRP A 612 -45.35 -14.46 -10.72
N GLY A 613 -45.13 -14.65 -9.41
CA GLY A 613 -45.50 -13.69 -8.38
C GLY A 613 -45.31 -14.22 -6.97
N THR A 614 -45.79 -13.47 -6.00
CA THR A 614 -45.60 -13.77 -4.58
C THR A 614 -46.54 -14.84 -4.00
N ASN A 615 -47.51 -15.31 -4.78
CA ASN A 615 -48.48 -16.33 -4.38
C ASN A 615 -48.98 -17.09 -5.61
N CYS A 616 -48.33 -18.22 -5.93
CA CYS A 616 -48.54 -18.94 -7.18
C CYS A 616 -49.02 -20.36 -6.91
N ASN A 617 -50.15 -20.77 -7.57
CA ASN A 617 -50.55 -22.15 -7.57
C ASN A 617 -49.93 -22.86 -8.78
N ILE A 618 -48.93 -23.71 -8.55
CA ILE A 618 -48.25 -24.49 -9.60
C ILE A 618 -48.95 -25.82 -9.96
N GLY A 619 -50.11 -26.09 -9.38
CA GLY A 619 -50.95 -27.25 -9.68
C GLY A 619 -50.71 -28.49 -8.80
N GLY A 620 -51.31 -29.63 -9.14
CA GLY A 620 -51.14 -30.89 -8.43
C GLY A 620 -50.03 -31.78 -9.00
N VAL A 621 -50.02 -33.04 -8.64
CA VAL A 621 -49.11 -34.07 -9.17
C VAL A 621 -49.12 -34.11 -10.69
N GLY A 622 -47.99 -34.35 -11.33
CA GLY A 622 -47.79 -34.41 -12.78
C GLY A 622 -47.06 -33.20 -13.34
N THR A 623 -46.87 -33.18 -14.66
CA THR A 623 -46.08 -32.22 -15.40
C THR A 623 -46.94 -31.10 -16.01
N ARG A 624 -46.51 -29.85 -15.93
CA ARG A 624 -47.12 -28.68 -16.56
C ARG A 624 -46.12 -27.57 -16.77
N THR A 625 -46.50 -26.60 -17.59
CA THR A 625 -45.70 -25.41 -17.90
C THR A 625 -46.39 -24.14 -17.46
N HIS A 626 -45.61 -23.13 -17.10
CA HIS A 626 -46.08 -21.77 -16.86
C HIS A 626 -45.02 -20.77 -17.31
N GLN A 627 -45.38 -19.51 -17.40
CA GLN A 627 -44.41 -18.42 -17.59
C GLN A 627 -44.10 -17.79 -16.25
N ASN A 628 -42.81 -17.54 -16.02
CA ASN A 628 -42.39 -16.77 -14.86
C ASN A 628 -42.68 -15.27 -15.06
N SER A 629 -42.32 -14.43 -14.06
CA SER A 629 -42.53 -12.98 -14.13
C SER A 629 -41.76 -12.27 -15.25
N GLN A 630 -40.75 -12.92 -15.83
CA GLN A 630 -39.92 -12.43 -16.93
C GLN A 630 -40.39 -12.96 -18.31
N GLY A 631 -41.45 -13.75 -18.35
CA GLY A 631 -41.99 -14.33 -19.59
C GLY A 631 -41.26 -15.56 -20.08
N GLN A 632 -40.35 -16.14 -19.27
CA GLN A 632 -39.66 -17.39 -19.58
C GLN A 632 -40.56 -18.58 -19.25
N THR A 633 -40.51 -19.63 -20.06
CA THR A 633 -41.28 -20.85 -19.84
C THR A 633 -40.58 -21.77 -18.88
N ILE A 634 -41.21 -22.09 -17.78
CA ILE A 634 -40.75 -23.02 -16.74
C ILE A 634 -41.64 -24.27 -16.82
N THR A 635 -41.03 -25.45 -16.87
CA THR A 635 -41.73 -26.73 -16.70
C THR A 635 -41.61 -27.17 -15.25
N VAL A 636 -42.71 -27.58 -14.64
CA VAL A 636 -42.68 -28.18 -13.30
C VAL A 636 -43.30 -29.58 -13.35
N ASN A 637 -42.57 -30.57 -12.80
CA ASN A 637 -43.05 -31.90 -12.59
C ASN A 637 -43.16 -32.17 -11.08
N ILE A 638 -44.36 -32.44 -10.58
CA ILE A 638 -44.61 -32.68 -9.16
C ILE A 638 -44.79 -34.16 -8.98
N VAL A 639 -43.94 -34.75 -8.15
CA VAL A 639 -43.97 -36.17 -7.77
C VAL A 639 -44.13 -36.30 -6.28
N GLU A 640 -44.92 -37.26 -5.82
CA GLU A 640 -45.14 -37.54 -4.42
C GLU A 640 -44.69 -38.96 -4.07
N ARG A 641 -44.19 -39.13 -2.84
CA ARG A 641 -43.77 -40.42 -2.30
C ARG A 641 -44.16 -40.52 -0.84
N GLU A 642 -44.72 -41.67 -0.42
CA GLU A 642 -44.88 -42.03 0.99
C GLU A 642 -43.50 -42.42 1.57
N ALA A 643 -43.20 -41.96 2.74
CA ALA A 643 -41.96 -42.22 3.45
C ALA A 643 -42.16 -42.64 4.90
N ARG A 644 -41.23 -43.46 5.42
CA ARG A 644 -41.12 -43.85 6.83
C ARG A 644 -39.76 -43.42 7.33
N PHE A 645 -39.72 -42.66 8.39
CA PHE A 645 -38.49 -42.25 9.07
C PHE A 645 -38.52 -42.72 10.51
N LEU A 646 -37.38 -43.10 11.05
CA LEU A 646 -37.27 -43.61 12.44
C LEU A 646 -38.29 -44.72 12.73
N GLU A 647 -38.48 -45.60 11.78
CA GLU A 647 -39.47 -46.72 11.82
C GLU A 647 -40.96 -46.26 11.94
N VAL A 648 -41.24 -44.98 11.75
CA VAL A 648 -42.59 -44.42 11.85
C VAL A 648 -43.01 -43.84 10.49
N SER A 649 -44.29 -43.95 10.13
CA SER A 649 -44.82 -43.30 8.92
C SER A 649 -44.70 -41.81 9.05
N TYR A 650 -43.93 -41.17 8.13
CA TYR A 650 -43.78 -39.72 8.07
C TYR A 650 -44.93 -39.11 7.26
N GLY A 651 -45.45 -39.80 6.29
CA GLY A 651 -46.47 -39.35 5.36
C GLY A 651 -45.94 -39.08 3.98
N THR A 652 -46.69 -38.32 3.19
CA THR A 652 -46.38 -37.98 1.81
C THR A 652 -45.41 -36.85 1.73
N ILE A 653 -44.34 -37.03 0.97
CA ILE A 653 -43.36 -35.99 0.64
C ILE A 653 -43.53 -35.64 -0.83
N ALA A 654 -43.59 -34.31 -1.13
CA ALA A 654 -43.66 -33.81 -2.49
C ALA A 654 -42.29 -33.30 -2.96
N PHE A 655 -41.97 -33.65 -4.19
CA PHE A 655 -40.77 -33.20 -4.91
C PHE A 655 -41.23 -32.35 -6.08
N TYR A 656 -40.70 -31.13 -6.19
CA TYR A 656 -41.01 -30.14 -7.20
C TYR A 656 -39.81 -30.01 -8.12
N ASP A 657 -39.86 -30.69 -9.28
CA ASP A 657 -38.79 -30.64 -10.28
C ASP A 657 -39.07 -29.50 -11.28
N PHE A 658 -38.33 -28.44 -11.16
CA PHE A 658 -38.35 -27.31 -12.07
C PHE A 658 -37.33 -27.51 -13.18
N GLU A 659 -37.79 -27.44 -14.42
CA GLU A 659 -36.95 -27.55 -15.61
C GLU A 659 -36.96 -26.24 -16.38
N TYR A 660 -35.76 -25.79 -16.75
CA TYR A 660 -35.53 -24.65 -17.64
C TYR A 660 -34.37 -24.97 -18.58
N GLU A 661 -34.63 -24.91 -19.90
CA GLU A 661 -33.66 -25.20 -20.96
C GLU A 661 -32.93 -26.54 -20.78
N GLY A 662 -33.65 -27.56 -20.35
CA GLY A 662 -33.15 -28.92 -20.17
C GLY A 662 -32.38 -29.13 -18.86
N ASN A 663 -32.26 -28.11 -18.02
CA ASN A 663 -31.68 -28.23 -16.71
C ASN A 663 -32.75 -28.38 -15.62
N HIS A 664 -32.55 -29.32 -14.71
CA HIS A 664 -33.50 -29.69 -13.66
C HIS A 664 -33.04 -29.29 -12.29
N TRP A 665 -33.89 -28.62 -11.52
CA TRP A 665 -33.67 -28.28 -10.13
C TRP A 665 -34.84 -28.68 -9.27
N ILE A 666 -34.59 -29.51 -8.24
CA ILE A 666 -35.63 -30.11 -7.44
C ILE A 666 -35.74 -29.44 -6.08
N LEU A 667 -36.93 -28.94 -5.71
CA LEU A 667 -37.24 -28.45 -4.40
C LEU A 667 -37.95 -29.53 -3.58
N TYR A 668 -37.48 -29.72 -2.35
CA TYR A 668 -37.99 -30.70 -1.41
C TYR A 668 -37.56 -30.37 0.01
N GLY A 669 -38.12 -31.03 1.01
CA GLY A 669 -37.71 -30.85 2.42
C GLY A 669 -38.63 -31.58 3.40
N LEU A 670 -38.22 -31.63 4.65
CA LEU A 670 -38.93 -32.28 5.77
C LEU A 670 -40.06 -31.42 6.39
N GLY A 671 -40.65 -30.49 5.64
CA GLY A 671 -41.60 -29.56 6.21
C GLY A 671 -40.89 -28.50 7.13
N HIS A 672 -41.58 -28.09 8.21
CA HIS A 672 -40.99 -27.17 9.18
C HIS A 672 -41.69 -27.28 10.54
N GLN A 673 -41.00 -26.85 11.57
CA GLN A 673 -41.59 -26.73 12.92
C GLN A 673 -41.84 -25.25 13.25
N TRP A 674 -43.05 -24.96 13.77
CA TRP A 674 -43.51 -23.58 13.98
C TRP A 674 -43.02 -22.97 15.29
N ASN A 675 -42.88 -23.79 16.33
CA ASN A 675 -42.47 -23.41 17.66
C ASN A 675 -41.78 -24.57 18.38
N THR A 676 -41.42 -24.38 19.63
CA THR A 676 -40.72 -25.37 20.45
C THR A 676 -41.59 -26.57 20.90
N THR A 677 -42.87 -26.61 20.55
CA THR A 677 -43.75 -27.70 20.89
C THR A 677 -43.51 -28.88 19.95
N SER A 678 -43.18 -30.05 20.50
CA SER A 678 -43.00 -31.27 19.70
C SER A 678 -44.28 -31.68 18.98
N GLY A 679 -44.11 -32.35 17.82
CA GLY A 679 -45.25 -32.79 17.01
C GLY A 679 -45.86 -31.73 16.12
N ASN A 680 -45.17 -30.60 15.92
CA ASN A 680 -45.68 -29.45 15.18
C ASN A 680 -45.08 -29.33 13.76
N ILE A 681 -44.66 -30.45 13.20
CA ILE A 681 -44.11 -30.49 11.84
C ILE A 681 -45.25 -30.58 10.81
N ALA A 682 -45.18 -29.76 9.77
CA ALA A 682 -46.05 -29.77 8.61
C ALA A 682 -45.31 -30.37 7.39
N GLN A 683 -45.45 -31.67 7.14
CA GLN A 683 -44.70 -32.40 6.09
C GLN A 683 -44.93 -31.82 4.69
N MET A 684 -46.13 -31.34 4.42
CA MET A 684 -46.49 -30.75 3.11
C MET A 684 -46.16 -29.29 2.95
N SER A 685 -45.50 -28.68 3.97
CA SER A 685 -45.15 -27.27 3.98
C SER A 685 -43.63 -27.10 4.15
N ILE A 686 -42.96 -26.77 3.04
CA ILE A 686 -41.52 -26.59 2.98
C ILE A 686 -41.24 -25.11 3.12
N ILE A 687 -40.48 -24.70 4.13
CA ILE A 687 -40.04 -23.32 4.27
C ILE A 687 -38.54 -23.22 3.99
N MET A 688 -38.20 -22.48 2.96
CA MET A 688 -36.82 -22.23 2.53
C MET A 688 -36.27 -20.96 3.16
N ALA A 689 -35.00 -21.02 3.55
CA ALA A 689 -34.28 -19.84 4.03
C ALA A 689 -34.01 -18.87 2.87
N ILE A 690 -34.37 -17.60 3.09
CA ILE A 690 -34.11 -16.50 2.17
C ILE A 690 -33.49 -15.35 2.97
N THR A 691 -32.48 -14.68 2.40
CA THR A 691 -31.87 -13.48 2.97
C THR A 691 -32.23 -12.20 2.19
N GLY A 692 -31.73 -11.05 2.64
CA GLY A 692 -31.82 -9.78 1.90
C GLY A 692 -33.07 -8.94 2.19
N ASN A 693 -33.91 -9.31 3.16
CA ASN A 693 -35.04 -8.51 3.61
C ASN A 693 -34.90 -8.10 5.08
N THR A 694 -34.88 -6.81 5.33
CA THR A 694 -34.57 -6.26 6.66
C THR A 694 -35.77 -6.15 7.60
N SER A 695 -37.01 -6.25 7.11
CA SER A 695 -38.23 -5.97 7.91
C SER A 695 -38.65 -7.15 8.78
N ASN A 696 -38.54 -8.39 8.30
CA ASN A 696 -38.89 -9.61 9.00
C ASN A 696 -38.12 -10.82 8.41
N SER A 697 -38.18 -11.97 9.11
CA SER A 697 -37.67 -13.23 8.56
C SER A 697 -38.42 -13.63 7.29
N TRP A 698 -37.77 -13.47 6.15
CA TRP A 698 -38.31 -13.91 4.86
C TRP A 698 -38.19 -15.42 4.66
N TYR A 699 -39.12 -15.95 3.88
CA TYR A 699 -39.09 -17.34 3.45
C TYR A 699 -39.83 -17.52 2.13
N MET A 700 -39.50 -18.59 1.42
CA MET A 700 -40.30 -19.15 0.36
C MET A 700 -40.97 -20.43 0.88
N GLU A 701 -42.27 -20.54 0.77
CA GLU A 701 -43.05 -21.68 1.21
C GLU A 701 -43.66 -22.43 0.00
N GLY A 702 -43.40 -23.75 -0.06
CA GLY A 702 -44.14 -24.66 -0.92
C GLY A 702 -45.08 -25.51 -0.10
N TYR A 703 -46.36 -25.55 -0.39
CA TYR A 703 -47.32 -26.35 0.33
C TYR A 703 -48.51 -26.84 -0.51
N ALA A 704 -49.04 -28.01 -0.15
CA ALA A 704 -50.32 -28.49 -0.64
C ALA A 704 -51.45 -27.88 0.22
N GLN A 705 -52.50 -27.37 -0.41
CA GLN A 705 -53.63 -26.81 0.30
C GLN A 705 -54.71 -27.86 0.53
N ALA A 706 -54.91 -28.29 1.77
CA ALA A 706 -55.91 -29.34 2.15
C ALA A 706 -57.33 -29.02 1.69
N SER A 707 -57.74 -27.74 1.69
CA SER A 707 -59.08 -27.29 1.22
C SER A 707 -59.22 -27.30 -0.32
N ARG A 708 -58.15 -27.52 -1.05
CA ARG A 708 -58.13 -27.53 -2.53
C ARG A 708 -57.19 -28.66 -3.01
N PRO A 709 -57.59 -29.91 -2.96
CA PRO A 709 -56.77 -31.01 -3.37
C PRO A 709 -56.27 -30.85 -4.82
N GLY A 710 -55.04 -31.26 -5.08
CA GLY A 710 -54.41 -31.12 -6.39
C GLY A 710 -53.85 -29.72 -6.69
N GLN A 711 -53.72 -28.89 -5.68
CA GLN A 711 -53.07 -27.57 -5.76
C GLN A 711 -51.84 -27.52 -4.91
N ASN A 712 -50.76 -26.98 -5.44
CA ASN A 712 -49.52 -26.63 -4.72
C ASN A 712 -49.26 -25.16 -4.85
N TRP A 713 -49.05 -24.51 -3.72
CA TRP A 713 -48.89 -23.09 -3.64
C TRP A 713 -47.45 -22.73 -3.25
N PHE A 714 -46.87 -21.84 -4.03
CA PHE A 714 -45.61 -21.18 -3.68
C PHE A 714 -45.91 -19.76 -3.20
N LYS A 715 -45.38 -19.43 -2.03
CA LYS A 715 -45.69 -18.16 -1.35
C LYS A 715 -44.44 -17.53 -0.80
N PHE A 716 -44.29 -16.24 -1.06
CA PHE A 716 -43.23 -15.42 -0.50
C PHE A 716 -43.83 -14.45 0.52
N THR A 717 -43.36 -14.52 1.77
CA THR A 717 -43.86 -13.65 2.82
C THR A 717 -42.88 -13.60 4.00
N ALA A 718 -43.08 -12.59 4.88
CA ALA A 718 -42.38 -12.51 6.14
C ALA A 718 -42.98 -13.45 7.17
N GLN A 719 -42.14 -14.10 7.97
CA GLN A 719 -42.58 -15.00 9.06
C GLN A 719 -41.64 -14.93 10.25
N ASN A 720 -42.16 -15.46 11.36
CA ASN A 720 -41.41 -15.56 12.59
C ASN A 720 -40.04 -16.26 12.39
N SER A 721 -39.01 -15.69 12.96
CA SER A 721 -37.62 -16.18 12.83
C SER A 721 -37.38 -17.50 13.55
N ILE A 722 -38.22 -17.85 14.59
CA ILE A 722 -38.02 -19.11 15.33
C ILE A 722 -38.41 -20.35 14.53
N LYS A 723 -39.25 -20.24 13.50
CA LYS A 723 -39.61 -21.38 12.63
C LYS A 723 -38.36 -21.98 11.99
N THR A 724 -38.32 -23.30 11.91
CA THR A 724 -37.24 -23.97 11.24
C THR A 724 -37.29 -23.72 9.72
N ARG A 725 -36.14 -23.76 9.05
CA ARG A 725 -36.01 -23.57 7.60
C ARG A 725 -35.15 -24.67 7.01
N THR A 726 -35.49 -25.11 5.81
CA THR A 726 -34.60 -25.85 4.92
C THR A 726 -33.63 -24.84 4.27
N VAL A 727 -32.37 -25.18 4.20
CA VAL A 727 -31.34 -24.33 3.57
C VAL A 727 -30.90 -24.96 2.25
N ARG A 728 -31.08 -24.21 1.17
CA ARG A 728 -30.55 -24.52 -0.16
C ARG A 728 -29.69 -23.35 -0.60
N CYS A 729 -28.45 -23.61 -0.97
CA CYS A 729 -27.53 -22.56 -1.36
C CYS A 729 -27.47 -22.36 -2.87
N ILE A 730 -26.98 -21.20 -3.26
CA ILE A 730 -26.48 -20.88 -4.58
C ILE A 730 -24.98 -20.63 -4.49
N LYS A 731 -24.27 -20.82 -5.62
CA LYS A 731 -22.87 -20.39 -5.70
C LYS A 731 -22.79 -18.88 -5.60
N SER A 732 -21.93 -18.38 -4.74
CA SER A 732 -21.63 -16.95 -4.69
C SER A 732 -21.06 -16.47 -6.03
N PRO A 733 -21.33 -15.23 -6.45
CA PRO A 733 -20.74 -14.69 -7.66
C PRO A 733 -19.22 -14.84 -7.68
N VAL A 734 -18.69 -15.40 -8.74
CA VAL A 734 -17.25 -15.60 -8.94
C VAL A 734 -16.86 -15.15 -10.34
N GLU A 735 -15.82 -14.34 -10.44
CA GLU A 735 -15.39 -13.75 -11.72
C GLU A 735 -14.65 -14.76 -12.61
N TYR A 736 -13.94 -15.72 -11.99
CA TYR A 736 -13.17 -16.71 -12.71
C TYR A 736 -13.80 -18.10 -12.60
N ILE A 737 -14.47 -18.54 -13.67
CA ILE A 737 -14.97 -19.91 -13.84
C ILE A 737 -14.08 -20.60 -14.85
N TYR A 738 -13.53 -21.77 -14.49
CA TYR A 738 -12.69 -22.57 -15.38
C TYR A 738 -13.32 -23.96 -15.64
N ASN A 739 -12.94 -24.58 -16.76
CA ASN A 739 -13.47 -25.87 -17.23
C ASN A 739 -12.53 -27.04 -16.93
#